data_0cfe7b8dac1a10d61e54b89c1b735405
#
_entry.id   0cfe7b8dac1a10d61e54b89c1b735405
#
_cell.length_a   1.000
_cell.length_b   1.000
_cell.length_c   1.000
_cell.angle_alpha   90.00
_cell.angle_beta   90.00
_cell.angle_gamma   90.00
#
_symmetry.space_group_name_H-M   'P 1'
#
loop_
_entity.id
_entity.type
_entity.pdbx_description
1 polymer ?
#
loop_
_entity_poly.entity_id
_entity_poly.type
_entity_poly.pdbx_seq_one_letter_code
_entity_poly.pdbx_strand_id
1 'polypeptide(L)'
;MSLAPLRIALPLLGIWLGFSLQPLSAACAILPQPKAIALGNGSLSIRAGSHIVAQGAGLEPLAKVFASDIERVHRVGLSTGQAPAVEGDIALRLVADNPRFKGFDAYRISVGETLTIEGGTYQAVAFGMMTVLQVLEREGDGLKIARMTVEDDADRTFRALQVSIRGGYHSPLWVKKVIDVMRFYKVRVLQLHTTEALWVGAVMDSSNGADPKLLKQHSAWSKQEMDDVIAYAKERGVSLLPHNEMRPNDPFWQAALTKDFNTNDAFACYVDEIDGRGRYEIKNRLADDPRFWNFLKVVTQRSYDQFAKSWPDGKLPYYHIGPVYGEGGCNGKEAVKMLGFLKEKNADIKMMYWNGPGNADPDLTPHKKNLVVDFYSARWGGTPEGLLAAGYELCNVSWTPLYVLPGSRIKAQKQGKWIFDEFHLSRLGDEGAFGEPIQARDCSKFQSGIIGSLLATWDFADSSQGEGHLEMVTPCIPFFAEHVWNVQSWPYPRGAWEKAYAALAQVSPLVNNLIRENRPPSPPGAVTATQGVLPAAVEVLWAESDNYPEYYQVYRADTADSAEAQPISGKIAASFVTQLNTFHDDKVNPGQTYFYWVRSFNPIGASECGQPAKGATGVGVTIPTACESFDCPVGTALHQLDGGTGFKTAWKVVEFSAPLTITTNGLTYPGLKTSGRALHVEATDADETNRRRPPHVKVQRNLTSTYGQDGTQLWISYLIRAQRPAIGEIAVNIGRASIGKGWGSELSVYTASGGGKMLANTTYLIVVRYTFHRGNDLIHMWVNPTPGQRPRDADANVITRNFDTPESDTLSISMQPYGRGSYDIDEIRVGRDYTEVVPMQE
;
A
#
# COMPACT_ATOMS: atom_id res chain seq x y z
N MET A 1 13.20 27.68 73.82
CA MET A 1 11.97 28.47 73.55
C MET A 1 11.88 28.65 72.02
N SER A 2 11.07 27.83 71.42
CA SER A 2 10.88 27.83 69.96
C SER A 2 9.38 28.02 69.71
N LEU A 3 9.02 29.07 69.04
CA LEU A 3 7.65 29.40 68.66
C LEU A 3 7.36 28.75 67.29
N ALA A 4 6.37 27.85 67.23
CA ALA A 4 5.82 27.29 66.01
C ALA A 4 4.72 28.18 65.46
N PRO A 5 4.58 28.38 64.13
CA PRO A 5 3.47 29.09 63.56
C PRO A 5 2.29 28.17 63.29
N LEU A 6 1.13 28.64 63.72
CA LEU A 6 -0.21 28.06 63.48
C LEU A 6 -0.56 28.13 61.99
N ARG A 7 -0.85 27.00 61.34
CA ARG A 7 -1.44 26.94 60.01
C ARG A 7 -2.95 26.75 60.11
N ILE A 8 -3.67 27.78 59.68
CA ILE A 8 -5.13 27.73 59.48
C ILE A 8 -5.38 27.02 58.15
N ALA A 9 -6.03 25.87 58.18
CA ALA A 9 -6.49 25.16 56.99
C ALA A 9 -7.94 25.60 56.70
N LEU A 10 -8.14 26.25 55.57
CA LEU A 10 -9.47 26.42 54.95
C LEU A 10 -9.80 25.18 54.11
N PRO A 11 -10.99 24.56 54.23
CA PRO A 11 -11.39 23.51 53.36
C PRO A 11 -11.92 24.09 52.04
N LEU A 12 -11.20 23.92 50.96
CA LEU A 12 -11.70 24.06 49.57
C LEU A 12 -12.57 22.84 49.28
N LEU A 13 -13.88 23.00 49.31
CA LEU A 13 -14.84 22.06 48.76
C LEU A 13 -14.70 22.10 47.22
N GLY A 14 -13.82 21.29 46.65
CA GLY A 14 -13.77 20.99 45.24
C GLY A 14 -14.84 19.97 44.93
N ILE A 15 -15.93 20.37 44.28
CA ILE A 15 -16.87 19.44 43.66
C ILE A 15 -16.15 18.78 42.51
N TRP A 16 -15.57 17.63 42.73
CA TRP A 16 -15.14 16.69 41.70
C TRP A 16 -16.41 16.05 41.13
N LEU A 17 -16.91 16.57 39.98
CA LEU A 17 -17.75 15.78 39.10
C LEU A 17 -16.86 14.68 38.52
N GLY A 18 -16.88 13.54 39.16
CA GLY A 18 -16.25 12.31 38.65
C GLY A 18 -16.95 11.88 37.39
N PHE A 19 -16.48 12.28 36.24
CA PHE A 19 -16.75 11.56 35.01
C PHE A 19 -15.98 10.25 35.08
N SER A 20 -16.69 9.19 35.45
CA SER A 20 -16.19 7.83 35.25
C SER A 20 -16.02 7.61 33.72
N LEU A 21 -14.81 7.67 33.27
CA LEU A 21 -14.45 7.11 31.96
C LEU A 21 -14.71 5.61 31.99
N GLN A 22 -15.93 5.22 31.68
CA GLN A 22 -16.17 3.82 31.39
C GLN A 22 -15.36 3.46 30.13
N PRO A 23 -14.61 2.36 30.14
CA PRO A 23 -13.95 1.89 28.91
C PRO A 23 -15.05 1.66 27.87
N LEU A 24 -14.88 2.24 26.67
CA LEU A 24 -15.74 1.94 25.53
C LEU A 24 -15.91 0.43 25.44
N SER A 25 -17.10 -0.05 25.69
CA SER A 25 -17.46 -1.43 25.35
C SER A 25 -17.30 -1.56 23.83
N ALA A 26 -17.03 -2.77 23.33
CA ALA A 26 -16.75 -3.13 21.94
C ALA A 26 -17.81 -2.67 20.90
N ALA A 27 -18.73 -1.79 21.26
CA ALA A 27 -19.92 -1.45 20.49
C ALA A 27 -19.76 -0.37 19.41
N CYS A 28 -18.69 0.44 19.41
CA CYS A 28 -18.51 1.48 18.38
C CYS A 28 -17.03 1.65 18.04
N ALA A 29 -16.57 1.02 17.00
CA ALA A 29 -15.25 1.32 16.44
C ALA A 29 -15.33 2.57 15.55
N ILE A 30 -14.56 3.60 15.87
CA ILE A 30 -14.41 4.83 15.07
C ILE A 30 -12.92 5.01 14.77
N LEU A 31 -12.59 5.22 13.51
CA LEU A 31 -11.22 5.48 13.05
C LEU A 31 -11.18 6.72 12.14
N PRO A 32 -10.34 7.73 12.41
CA PRO A 32 -9.57 7.96 13.65
C PRO A 32 -10.47 8.13 14.86
N GLN A 33 -9.97 7.71 16.05
CA GLN A 33 -10.72 7.77 17.27
C GLN A 33 -10.95 9.25 17.71
N PRO A 34 -12.21 9.65 18.00
CA PRO A 34 -12.48 11.01 18.43
C PRO A 34 -11.86 11.34 19.80
N LYS A 35 -11.55 12.62 20.02
CA LYS A 35 -10.97 13.14 21.27
C LYS A 35 -11.88 12.90 22.49
N ALA A 36 -13.20 13.05 22.31
CA ALA A 36 -14.17 12.84 23.37
C ALA A 36 -15.45 12.23 22.85
N ILE A 37 -15.95 11.20 23.57
CA ILE A 37 -17.23 10.55 23.33
C ILE A 37 -17.94 10.40 24.66
N ALA A 38 -19.17 10.91 24.76
CA ALA A 38 -20.05 10.68 25.92
C ALA A 38 -21.29 9.94 25.44
N LEU A 39 -21.48 8.70 25.91
CA LEU A 39 -22.65 7.89 25.61
C LEU A 39 -23.84 8.29 26.50
N GLY A 40 -25.03 8.41 25.90
CA GLY A 40 -26.30 8.58 26.59
C GLY A 40 -27.10 7.27 26.67
N ASN A 41 -28.25 7.31 27.29
CA ASN A 41 -29.15 6.16 27.35
C ASN A 41 -30.09 6.11 26.14
N GLY A 42 -30.24 4.92 25.54
CA GLY A 42 -31.14 4.69 24.40
C GLY A 42 -30.51 5.06 23.04
N SER A 43 -31.35 5.12 22.04
CA SER A 43 -30.96 5.37 20.65
C SER A 43 -31.95 6.31 19.96
N LEU A 44 -31.55 6.86 18.84
CA LEU A 44 -32.41 7.56 17.88
C LEU A 44 -32.64 6.64 16.69
N SER A 45 -33.90 6.46 16.29
CA SER A 45 -34.29 5.79 15.05
C SER A 45 -34.45 6.81 13.95
N ILE A 46 -33.79 6.57 12.80
CA ILE A 46 -33.85 7.37 11.58
C ILE A 46 -34.62 6.52 10.54
N ARG A 47 -35.81 6.92 10.18
CA ARG A 47 -36.72 6.13 9.35
C ARG A 47 -36.56 6.50 7.86
N ALA A 48 -37.12 5.70 6.98
CA ALA A 48 -37.09 5.97 5.53
C ALA A 48 -37.74 7.31 5.10
N GLY A 49 -38.52 7.96 5.96
CA GLY A 49 -39.06 9.31 5.71
C GLY A 49 -38.29 10.45 6.34
N SER A 50 -37.21 10.18 7.06
CA SER A 50 -36.35 11.20 7.66
C SER A 50 -35.51 11.91 6.61
N HIS A 51 -35.09 13.14 6.91
CA HIS A 51 -34.36 13.99 5.97
C HIS A 51 -32.97 14.34 6.49
N ILE A 52 -32.09 14.65 5.55
CA ILE A 52 -30.81 15.31 5.83
C ILE A 52 -30.99 16.78 5.54
N VAL A 53 -30.93 17.61 6.58
CA VAL A 53 -31.26 19.03 6.53
C VAL A 53 -30.02 19.89 6.63
N ALA A 54 -29.69 20.62 5.58
CA ALA A 54 -28.62 21.61 5.56
C ALA A 54 -29.05 22.89 6.28
N GLN A 55 -28.40 23.20 7.40
CA GLN A 55 -28.64 24.44 8.18
C GLN A 55 -27.40 25.34 8.11
N GLY A 56 -27.34 26.15 7.06
CA GLY A 56 -26.22 27.03 6.75
C GLY A 56 -25.95 27.09 5.25
N ALA A 57 -25.60 28.25 4.76
CA ALA A 57 -25.33 28.44 3.34
C ALA A 57 -24.17 27.55 2.86
N GLY A 58 -24.39 26.88 1.73
CA GLY A 58 -23.36 26.07 1.09
C GLY A 58 -23.22 24.62 1.59
N LEU A 59 -24.06 24.15 2.53
CA LEU A 59 -24.04 22.76 3.01
C LEU A 59 -24.93 21.80 2.19
N GLU A 60 -25.70 22.30 1.25
CA GLU A 60 -26.59 21.47 0.39
C GLU A 60 -25.83 20.38 -0.38
N PRO A 61 -24.61 20.62 -0.92
CA PRO A 61 -23.83 19.56 -1.53
C PRO A 61 -23.46 18.45 -0.55
N LEU A 62 -23.08 18.79 0.70
CA LEU A 62 -22.79 17.79 1.73
C LEU A 62 -24.03 16.96 2.10
N ALA A 63 -25.21 17.57 2.20
CA ALA A 63 -26.44 16.84 2.48
C ALA A 63 -26.74 15.80 1.41
N LYS A 64 -26.56 16.15 0.13
CA LYS A 64 -26.70 15.21 -1.00
C LYS A 64 -25.65 14.11 -0.98
N VAL A 65 -24.39 14.47 -0.72
CA VAL A 65 -23.29 13.50 -0.57
C VAL A 65 -23.59 12.53 0.56
N PHE A 66 -24.04 13.03 1.71
CA PHE A 66 -24.31 12.19 2.87
C PHE A 66 -25.50 11.24 2.64
N ALA A 67 -26.56 11.69 1.96
CA ALA A 67 -27.68 10.83 1.56
C ALA A 67 -27.17 9.67 0.69
N SER A 68 -26.36 9.99 -0.32
CA SER A 68 -25.74 8.97 -1.17
C SER A 68 -24.81 8.02 -0.42
N ASP A 69 -24.02 8.52 0.53
CA ASP A 69 -23.13 7.71 1.35
C ASP A 69 -23.89 6.71 2.24
N ILE A 70 -24.96 7.19 2.90
CA ILE A 70 -25.84 6.35 3.72
C ILE A 70 -26.49 5.26 2.87
N GLU A 71 -26.98 5.61 1.71
CA GLU A 71 -27.57 4.63 0.79
C GLU A 71 -26.54 3.59 0.32
N ARG A 72 -25.34 4.02 -0.04
CA ARG A 72 -24.27 3.09 -0.46
C ARG A 72 -23.84 2.18 0.67
N VAL A 73 -23.64 2.72 1.89
CA VAL A 73 -23.07 1.98 3.03
C VAL A 73 -24.12 1.14 3.73
N HIS A 74 -25.29 1.71 4.02
CA HIS A 74 -26.32 1.08 4.87
C HIS A 74 -27.54 0.59 4.12
N ARG A 75 -27.67 0.90 2.81
CA ARG A 75 -28.82 0.52 1.98
C ARG A 75 -30.14 1.12 2.47
N VAL A 76 -30.09 2.34 2.96
CA VAL A 76 -31.24 3.12 3.40
C VAL A 76 -31.22 4.45 2.66
N GLY A 77 -32.22 4.69 1.83
CA GLY A 77 -32.36 5.94 1.08
C GLY A 77 -32.96 7.03 1.99
N LEU A 78 -32.24 8.12 2.16
CA LEU A 78 -32.71 9.33 2.80
C LEU A 78 -32.76 10.46 1.78
N SER A 79 -33.76 11.33 1.88
CA SER A 79 -33.84 12.53 1.06
C SER A 79 -33.25 13.75 1.76
N THR A 80 -32.93 14.80 1.00
CA THR A 80 -32.58 16.10 1.58
C THR A 80 -33.84 16.90 1.89
N GLY A 81 -33.88 17.49 3.08
CA GLY A 81 -34.99 18.30 3.56
C GLY A 81 -34.66 19.78 3.69
N GLN A 82 -35.67 20.59 4.00
CA GLN A 82 -35.52 22.01 4.32
C GLN A 82 -35.58 22.23 5.84
N ALA A 83 -34.93 23.29 6.32
CA ALA A 83 -35.01 23.70 7.73
C ALA A 83 -36.43 24.15 8.11
N PRO A 84 -36.86 23.92 9.37
CA PRO A 84 -36.14 23.29 10.46
C PRO A 84 -36.14 21.76 10.38
N ALA A 85 -35.10 21.12 10.93
CA ALA A 85 -35.05 19.68 11.14
C ALA A 85 -36.05 19.26 12.25
N VAL A 86 -36.70 18.11 12.06
CA VAL A 86 -37.68 17.54 13.00
C VAL A 86 -37.13 16.26 13.64
N GLU A 87 -37.88 15.67 14.56
CA GLU A 87 -37.48 14.42 15.21
C GLU A 87 -37.17 13.31 14.17
N GLY A 88 -36.04 12.65 14.36
CA GLY A 88 -35.55 11.61 13.46
C GLY A 88 -34.71 12.13 12.27
N ASP A 89 -34.66 13.45 12.05
CA ASP A 89 -33.83 14.02 10.97
C ASP A 89 -32.34 14.12 11.34
N ILE A 90 -31.51 14.27 10.30
CA ILE A 90 -30.08 14.58 10.40
C ILE A 90 -29.87 16.05 10.05
N ALA A 91 -29.38 16.86 10.95
CA ALA A 91 -29.09 18.27 10.75
C ALA A 91 -27.59 18.50 10.55
N LEU A 92 -27.20 19.10 9.42
CA LEU A 92 -25.84 19.58 9.16
C LEU A 92 -25.79 21.09 9.45
N ARG A 93 -24.87 21.53 10.31
CA ARG A 93 -24.77 22.93 10.74
C ARG A 93 -23.37 23.49 10.57
N LEU A 94 -23.27 24.65 9.92
CA LEU A 94 -22.05 25.46 9.84
C LEU A 94 -22.15 26.58 10.87
N VAL A 95 -21.21 26.60 11.83
CA VAL A 95 -21.16 27.56 12.95
C VAL A 95 -19.77 28.21 13.00
N ALA A 96 -19.45 28.96 11.95
CA ALA A 96 -18.09 29.44 11.65
C ALA A 96 -17.44 30.25 12.81
N ASP A 97 -18.19 31.09 13.50
CA ASP A 97 -17.65 32.01 14.53
C ASP A 97 -17.80 31.47 15.96
N ASN A 98 -18.02 30.20 16.14
CA ASN A 98 -18.22 29.60 17.46
C ASN A 98 -16.87 29.30 18.13
N PRO A 99 -16.53 29.90 19.27
CA PRO A 99 -15.25 29.69 19.97
C PRO A 99 -15.02 28.26 20.45
N ARG A 100 -16.06 27.43 20.43
CA ARG A 100 -15.93 25.99 20.69
C ARG A 100 -15.13 25.26 19.59
N PHE A 101 -15.23 25.74 18.35
CA PHE A 101 -14.53 25.16 17.20
C PHE A 101 -13.23 25.94 16.93
N LYS A 102 -12.22 25.74 17.80
CA LYS A 102 -10.95 26.45 17.72
C LYS A 102 -10.06 25.96 16.58
N GLY A 103 -10.18 24.67 16.23
CA GLY A 103 -9.44 24.05 15.13
C GLY A 103 -10.20 24.15 13.81
N PHE A 104 -9.46 24.16 12.70
CA PHE A 104 -10.05 24.21 11.38
C PHE A 104 -10.96 23.00 11.08
N ASP A 105 -10.64 21.81 11.63
CA ASP A 105 -11.35 20.54 11.42
C ASP A 105 -12.23 20.16 12.62
N ALA A 106 -12.43 21.10 13.58
CA ALA A 106 -13.20 20.86 14.80
C ALA A 106 -14.70 20.68 14.50
N TYR A 107 -15.28 19.60 14.99
CA TYR A 107 -16.71 19.31 14.86
C TYR A 107 -17.30 18.72 16.14
N ARG A 108 -18.64 18.77 16.22
CA ARG A 108 -19.44 18.15 17.26
C ARG A 108 -20.58 17.36 16.67
N ILE A 109 -20.87 16.20 17.26
CA ILE A 109 -22.05 15.41 16.99
C ILE A 109 -22.88 15.35 18.25
N SER A 110 -24.19 15.54 18.12
CA SER A 110 -25.16 15.42 19.21
C SER A 110 -26.35 14.59 18.75
N VAL A 111 -26.63 13.49 19.45
CA VAL A 111 -27.74 12.61 19.17
C VAL A 111 -28.82 12.79 20.23
N GLY A 112 -29.82 13.59 19.91
CA GLY A 112 -31.01 13.86 20.73
C GLY A 112 -32.28 13.35 20.04
N GLU A 113 -33.29 14.20 19.88
CA GLU A 113 -34.46 13.97 19.03
C GLU A 113 -34.07 14.09 17.53
N THR A 114 -33.02 14.85 17.26
CA THR A 114 -32.38 14.93 15.95
C THR A 114 -30.91 14.49 16.09
N LEU A 115 -30.32 13.97 14.99
CA LEU A 115 -28.88 13.80 14.89
C LEU A 115 -28.29 15.09 14.32
N THR A 116 -27.53 15.84 15.12
CA THR A 116 -26.93 17.10 14.68
C THR A 116 -25.41 16.95 14.51
N ILE A 117 -24.88 17.37 13.37
CA ILE A 117 -23.46 17.46 13.05
C ILE A 117 -23.11 18.93 12.85
N GLU A 118 -22.30 19.50 13.75
CA GLU A 118 -21.87 20.89 13.75
C GLU A 118 -20.38 20.99 13.50
N GLY A 119 -19.95 21.95 12.69
CA GLY A 119 -18.53 22.24 12.46
C GLY A 119 -18.27 23.72 12.20
N GLY A 120 -17.04 24.16 12.47
CA GLY A 120 -16.59 25.52 12.19
C GLY A 120 -16.32 25.77 10.70
N THR A 121 -16.12 24.71 9.91
CA THR A 121 -15.86 24.76 8.47
C THR A 121 -16.66 23.69 7.75
N TYR A 122 -16.78 23.84 6.43
CA TYR A 122 -17.37 22.82 5.54
C TYR A 122 -16.69 21.45 5.71
N GLN A 123 -15.35 21.44 5.78
CA GLN A 123 -14.55 20.23 5.96
C GLN A 123 -14.80 19.57 7.32
N ALA A 124 -14.94 20.38 8.38
CA ALA A 124 -15.24 19.87 9.71
C ALA A 124 -16.59 19.13 9.76
N VAL A 125 -17.64 19.71 9.11
CA VAL A 125 -18.94 19.05 8.97
C VAL A 125 -18.80 17.75 8.17
N ALA A 126 -18.03 17.76 7.07
CA ALA A 126 -17.78 16.56 6.26
C ALA A 126 -17.07 15.44 7.07
N PHE A 127 -16.12 15.76 7.95
CA PHE A 127 -15.48 14.77 8.83
C PHE A 127 -16.43 14.25 9.92
N GLY A 128 -17.30 15.11 10.45
CA GLY A 128 -18.36 14.69 11.35
C GLY A 128 -19.33 13.69 10.71
N MET A 129 -19.67 13.88 9.43
CA MET A 129 -20.46 12.91 8.65
C MET A 129 -19.78 11.55 8.57
N MET A 130 -18.46 11.50 8.37
CA MET A 130 -17.70 10.23 8.32
C MET A 130 -17.69 9.52 9.68
N THR A 131 -17.62 10.25 10.78
CA THR A 131 -17.77 9.68 12.12
C THR A 131 -19.16 9.08 12.32
N VAL A 132 -20.22 9.78 11.91
CA VAL A 132 -21.60 9.27 11.98
C VAL A 132 -21.76 8.03 11.11
N LEU A 133 -21.23 8.03 9.88
CA LEU A 133 -21.32 6.90 8.94
C LEU A 133 -20.74 5.61 9.53
N GLN A 134 -19.71 5.72 10.38
CA GLN A 134 -19.06 4.57 11.02
C GLN A 134 -19.88 3.98 12.19
N VAL A 135 -20.80 4.75 12.77
CA VAL A 135 -21.58 4.32 13.97
C VAL A 135 -23.06 4.14 13.72
N LEU A 136 -23.54 4.47 12.52
CA LEU A 136 -24.89 4.15 12.11
C LEU A 136 -25.07 2.63 11.97
N GLU A 137 -26.15 2.11 12.51
CA GLU A 137 -26.53 0.71 12.37
C GLU A 137 -27.84 0.60 11.58
N ARG A 138 -27.95 -0.40 10.72
CA ARG A 138 -29.20 -0.69 10.04
C ARG A 138 -30.20 -1.34 11.00
N GLU A 139 -31.44 -0.85 11.05
CA GLU A 139 -32.53 -1.41 11.84
C GLU A 139 -33.81 -1.49 10.99
N GLY A 140 -34.12 -2.68 10.51
CA GLY A 140 -35.23 -2.90 9.57
C GLY A 140 -35.02 -2.19 8.22
N ASP A 141 -35.93 -1.30 7.89
CA ASP A 141 -35.89 -0.41 6.70
C ASP A 141 -35.28 0.95 6.99
N GLY A 142 -34.88 1.22 8.23
CA GLY A 142 -34.27 2.47 8.67
C GLY A 142 -32.89 2.25 9.28
N LEU A 143 -32.47 3.26 10.04
CA LEU A 143 -31.19 3.30 10.75
C LEU A 143 -31.41 3.59 12.24
N LYS A 144 -30.42 3.19 13.04
CA LYS A 144 -30.33 3.46 14.45
C LYS A 144 -28.96 4.02 14.80
N ILE A 145 -28.92 4.94 15.73
CA ILE A 145 -27.68 5.46 16.33
C ILE A 145 -27.84 5.60 17.83
N ALA A 146 -26.87 5.14 18.61
CA ALA A 146 -26.86 5.33 20.05
C ALA A 146 -26.90 6.83 20.42
N ARG A 147 -27.62 7.20 21.47
CA ARG A 147 -27.55 8.60 21.98
C ARG A 147 -26.14 8.86 22.47
N MET A 148 -25.52 9.89 21.93
CA MET A 148 -24.15 10.25 22.26
C MET A 148 -23.87 11.72 21.96
N THR A 149 -22.78 12.21 22.54
CA THR A 149 -22.11 13.43 22.09
C THR A 149 -20.68 13.09 21.73
N VAL A 150 -20.23 13.59 20.59
CA VAL A 150 -18.83 13.49 20.14
C VAL A 150 -18.28 14.91 20.01
N GLU A 151 -17.09 15.16 20.54
CA GLU A 151 -16.31 16.37 20.27
C GLU A 151 -14.93 15.95 19.76
N ASP A 152 -14.54 16.50 18.62
CA ASP A 152 -13.34 16.04 17.92
C ASP A 152 -12.68 17.19 17.14
N ASP A 153 -11.36 17.10 17.01
CA ASP A 153 -10.55 18.03 16.23
C ASP A 153 -9.21 17.36 15.90
N ALA A 154 -8.63 17.72 14.77
CA ALA A 154 -7.33 17.22 14.35
C ALA A 154 -6.18 18.01 14.98
N ASP A 155 -5.14 17.32 15.46
CA ASP A 155 -3.93 17.97 15.95
C ASP A 155 -3.09 18.60 14.82
N ARG A 156 -3.29 18.18 13.55
CA ARG A 156 -2.64 18.73 12.37
C ARG A 156 -3.63 18.90 11.21
N THR A 157 -3.54 20.02 10.53
CA THR A 157 -4.39 20.34 9.38
C THR A 157 -3.86 19.72 8.09
N PHE A 158 -2.53 19.58 7.92
CA PHE A 158 -1.95 18.94 6.74
C PHE A 158 -1.84 17.43 6.96
N ARG A 159 -2.82 16.71 6.47
CA ARG A 159 -2.93 15.25 6.48
C ARG A 159 -3.16 14.83 5.03
N ALA A 160 -2.11 14.31 4.41
CA ALA A 160 -2.12 14.12 2.97
C ALA A 160 -1.87 12.65 2.56
N LEU A 161 -2.44 12.27 1.44
CA LEU A 161 -2.08 11.09 0.68
C LEU A 161 -1.52 11.55 -0.66
N GLN A 162 -0.37 11.04 -1.06
CA GLN A 162 0.10 11.18 -2.44
C GLN A 162 -0.25 9.95 -3.25
N VAL A 163 -0.76 10.17 -4.45
CA VAL A 163 -0.89 9.16 -5.48
C VAL A 163 -0.03 9.55 -6.67
N SER A 164 0.91 8.68 -7.02
CA SER A 164 1.67 8.80 -8.26
C SER A 164 0.87 8.16 -9.39
N ILE A 165 0.62 8.91 -10.44
CA ILE A 165 -0.11 8.47 -11.63
C ILE A 165 0.86 8.38 -12.83
N ARG A 166 2.11 8.04 -12.51
CA ARG A 166 3.22 7.91 -13.45
C ARG A 166 3.23 6.51 -14.06
N GLY A 167 3.10 6.40 -15.37
CA GLY A 167 3.34 5.16 -16.11
C GLY A 167 2.20 4.16 -16.18
N GLY A 168 1.08 4.37 -15.46
CA GLY A 168 -0.12 3.54 -15.52
C GLY A 168 -1.39 4.37 -15.68
N TYR A 169 -2.39 3.85 -16.39
CA TYR A 169 -3.69 4.51 -16.49
C TYR A 169 -4.49 4.31 -15.21
N HIS A 170 -4.68 5.38 -14.47
CA HIS A 170 -5.67 5.43 -13.40
C HIS A 170 -6.90 6.19 -13.87
N SER A 171 -8.06 5.56 -13.87
CA SER A 171 -9.28 6.20 -14.29
C SER A 171 -9.72 7.31 -13.32
N PRO A 172 -10.48 8.32 -13.79
CA PRO A 172 -11.12 9.29 -12.90
C PRO A 172 -11.94 8.63 -11.79
N LEU A 173 -12.60 7.51 -12.09
CA LEU A 173 -13.38 6.73 -11.13
C LEU A 173 -12.47 6.15 -10.02
N TRP A 174 -11.29 5.65 -10.37
CA TRP A 174 -10.33 5.16 -9.39
C TRP A 174 -9.89 6.25 -8.40
N VAL A 175 -9.59 7.45 -8.90
CA VAL A 175 -9.23 8.59 -8.03
C VAL A 175 -10.41 9.02 -7.15
N LYS A 176 -11.65 8.95 -7.65
CA LYS A 176 -12.86 9.18 -6.84
C LYS A 176 -12.99 8.15 -5.71
N LYS A 177 -12.65 6.87 -5.95
CA LYS A 177 -12.60 5.85 -4.90
C LYS A 177 -11.50 6.18 -3.85
N VAL A 178 -10.32 6.62 -4.28
CA VAL A 178 -9.26 7.09 -3.36
C VAL A 178 -9.75 8.22 -2.48
N ILE A 179 -10.44 9.21 -3.05
CA ILE A 179 -11.03 10.33 -2.31
C ILE A 179 -12.04 9.82 -1.27
N ASP A 180 -12.88 8.85 -1.61
CA ASP A 180 -13.85 8.28 -0.67
C ASP A 180 -13.18 7.52 0.48
N VAL A 181 -12.12 6.75 0.22
CA VAL A 181 -11.35 6.09 1.29
C VAL A 181 -10.66 7.11 2.19
N MET A 182 -10.02 8.11 1.61
CA MET A 182 -9.31 9.16 2.36
C MET A 182 -10.25 9.90 3.31
N ARG A 183 -11.38 10.44 2.81
CA ARG A 183 -12.32 11.20 3.63
C ARG A 183 -12.98 10.34 4.71
N PHE A 184 -13.21 9.05 4.44
CA PHE A 184 -13.75 8.13 5.43
C PHE A 184 -12.86 8.05 6.68
N TYR A 185 -11.53 8.10 6.48
CA TYR A 185 -10.54 8.16 7.54
C TYR A 185 -10.04 9.59 7.84
N LYS A 186 -10.76 10.64 7.43
CA LYS A 186 -10.47 12.06 7.72
C LYS A 186 -9.11 12.55 7.21
N VAL A 187 -8.54 11.92 6.17
CA VAL A 187 -7.39 12.46 5.44
C VAL A 187 -7.88 13.54 4.50
N ARG A 188 -7.25 14.73 4.57
CA ARG A 188 -7.81 15.96 4.02
C ARG A 188 -7.32 16.32 2.62
N VAL A 189 -6.05 16.05 2.33
CA VAL A 189 -5.38 16.50 1.11
C VAL A 189 -4.99 15.32 0.25
N LEU A 190 -5.40 15.32 -1.02
CA LEU A 190 -4.90 14.39 -2.02
C LEU A 190 -3.87 15.11 -2.90
N GLN A 191 -2.60 14.75 -2.76
CA GLN A 191 -1.55 15.22 -3.64
C GLN A 191 -1.48 14.31 -4.87
N LEU A 192 -1.73 14.86 -6.04
CA LEU A 192 -1.61 14.17 -7.31
C LEU A 192 -0.24 14.44 -7.93
N HIS A 193 0.58 13.41 -7.99
CA HIS A 193 1.84 13.44 -8.72
C HIS A 193 1.54 13.18 -10.20
N THR A 194 1.50 14.25 -10.98
CA THR A 194 0.93 14.28 -12.32
C THR A 194 1.99 14.61 -13.39
N THR A 195 3.22 14.21 -13.16
CA THR A 195 4.38 14.67 -13.91
C THR A 195 4.34 14.37 -15.40
N GLU A 196 3.49 13.43 -15.83
CA GLU A 196 3.60 12.90 -17.20
C GLU A 196 2.25 12.95 -17.96
N ALA A 197 1.62 11.82 -18.21
CA ALA A 197 0.51 11.76 -19.14
C ALA A 197 -0.78 12.44 -18.65
N LEU A 198 -1.11 12.34 -17.36
CA LEU A 198 -2.38 12.80 -16.85
C LEU A 198 -2.50 14.32 -16.82
N TRP A 199 -1.43 14.96 -16.41
CA TRP A 199 -1.38 16.42 -16.29
C TRP A 199 -1.43 17.09 -17.65
N VAL A 200 -0.74 16.53 -18.66
CA VAL A 200 -0.79 17.07 -20.03
C VAL A 200 -2.21 17.04 -20.58
N GLY A 201 -2.94 15.95 -20.43
CA GLY A 201 -4.33 15.87 -20.88
C GLY A 201 -5.28 16.82 -20.16
N ALA A 202 -5.06 17.04 -18.85
CA ALA A 202 -5.88 17.95 -18.05
C ALA A 202 -5.58 19.43 -18.32
N VAL A 203 -4.33 19.76 -18.62
CA VAL A 203 -3.85 21.13 -18.84
C VAL A 203 -3.79 21.51 -20.32
N MET A 204 -3.55 20.52 -21.20
CA MET A 204 -3.35 20.69 -22.63
C MET A 204 -4.34 19.79 -23.37
N ASP A 205 -5.55 20.24 -23.55
CA ASP A 205 -6.56 19.56 -24.36
C ASP A 205 -6.46 19.96 -25.85
N SER A 206 -7.31 19.36 -26.68
CA SER A 206 -7.35 19.65 -28.12
C SER A 206 -7.66 21.12 -28.44
N SER A 207 -8.29 21.87 -27.52
CA SER A 207 -8.54 23.30 -27.67
C SER A 207 -7.29 24.16 -27.56
N ASN A 208 -6.22 23.59 -26.96
CA ASN A 208 -4.92 24.23 -26.78
C ASN A 208 -3.88 23.76 -27.80
N GLY A 209 -4.28 22.98 -28.80
CA GLY A 209 -3.40 22.46 -29.84
C GLY A 209 -2.74 21.12 -29.55
N ALA A 210 -3.05 20.46 -28.42
CA ALA A 210 -2.54 19.10 -28.12
C ALA A 210 -3.08 18.08 -29.15
N ASP A 211 -2.20 17.17 -29.61
CA ASP A 211 -2.60 16.14 -30.56
C ASP A 211 -3.53 15.10 -29.88
N PRO A 212 -4.81 15.00 -30.32
CA PRO A 212 -5.74 14.02 -29.75
C PRO A 212 -5.25 12.57 -29.81
N LYS A 213 -4.39 12.23 -30.79
CA LYS A 213 -3.79 10.90 -30.89
C LYS A 213 -2.75 10.66 -29.78
N LEU A 214 -1.92 11.65 -29.48
CA LEU A 214 -0.96 11.58 -28.37
C LEU A 214 -1.66 11.51 -27.03
N LEU A 215 -2.70 12.33 -26.80
CA LEU A 215 -3.50 12.27 -25.58
C LEU A 215 -4.11 10.88 -25.37
N LYS A 216 -4.67 10.29 -26.43
CA LYS A 216 -5.24 8.94 -26.38
C LYS A 216 -4.17 7.86 -26.18
N GLN A 217 -3.02 7.99 -26.80
CA GLN A 217 -1.92 7.02 -26.70
C GLN A 217 -1.38 6.93 -25.28
N HIS A 218 -1.35 8.04 -24.54
CA HIS A 218 -0.86 8.11 -23.17
C HIS A 218 -1.97 8.03 -22.12
N SER A 219 -3.18 7.69 -22.51
CA SER A 219 -4.33 7.54 -21.60
C SER A 219 -4.58 8.77 -20.70
N ALA A 220 -4.29 9.96 -21.23
CA ALA A 220 -4.43 11.20 -20.49
C ALA A 220 -5.91 11.51 -20.23
N TRP A 221 -6.22 12.13 -19.07
CA TRP A 221 -7.55 12.63 -18.80
C TRP A 221 -7.88 13.85 -19.65
N SER A 222 -9.13 13.98 -20.02
CA SER A 222 -9.63 15.23 -20.57
C SER A 222 -9.74 16.29 -19.45
N LYS A 223 -9.80 17.56 -19.86
CA LYS A 223 -10.04 18.66 -18.93
C LYS A 223 -11.34 18.47 -18.15
N GLN A 224 -12.41 17.96 -18.80
CA GLN A 224 -13.68 17.70 -18.15
C GLN A 224 -13.57 16.63 -17.08
N GLU A 225 -12.87 15.52 -17.34
CA GLU A 225 -12.64 14.46 -16.35
C GLU A 225 -11.88 14.97 -15.13
N MET A 226 -10.87 15.84 -15.33
CA MET A 226 -10.16 16.48 -14.22
C MET A 226 -11.07 17.44 -13.44
N ASP A 227 -11.83 18.30 -14.12
CA ASP A 227 -12.79 19.21 -13.49
C ASP A 227 -13.84 18.42 -12.69
N ASP A 228 -14.31 17.27 -13.19
CA ASP A 228 -15.24 16.38 -12.48
C ASP A 228 -14.63 15.76 -11.22
N VAL A 229 -13.37 15.36 -11.27
CA VAL A 229 -12.66 14.85 -10.07
C VAL A 229 -12.46 15.96 -9.04
N ILE A 230 -12.12 17.17 -9.49
CA ILE A 230 -11.95 18.34 -8.61
C ILE A 230 -13.27 18.71 -7.92
N ALA A 231 -14.36 18.75 -8.68
CA ALA A 231 -15.70 19.02 -8.14
C ALA A 231 -16.11 17.93 -7.14
N TYR A 232 -15.87 16.66 -7.48
CA TYR A 232 -16.12 15.51 -6.60
C TYR A 232 -15.39 15.61 -5.25
N ALA A 233 -14.12 15.98 -5.29
CA ALA A 233 -13.32 16.18 -4.09
C ALA A 233 -13.85 17.33 -3.22
N LYS A 234 -14.10 18.50 -3.85
CA LYS A 234 -14.64 19.71 -3.19
C LYS A 234 -15.92 19.43 -2.45
N GLU A 235 -16.91 18.83 -3.12
CA GLU A 235 -18.20 18.48 -2.53
C GLU A 235 -18.09 17.58 -1.31
N ARG A 236 -17.01 16.83 -1.20
CA ARG A 236 -16.72 15.86 -0.12
C ARG A 236 -15.76 16.40 0.94
N GLY A 237 -15.36 17.67 0.86
CA GLY A 237 -14.45 18.29 1.81
C GLY A 237 -12.98 17.86 1.65
N VAL A 238 -12.61 17.25 0.52
CA VAL A 238 -11.21 16.91 0.20
C VAL A 238 -10.62 17.96 -0.73
N SER A 239 -9.40 18.41 -0.43
CA SER A 239 -8.66 19.36 -1.25
C SER A 239 -7.61 18.65 -2.08
N LEU A 240 -7.46 19.01 -3.34
CA LEU A 240 -6.45 18.46 -4.23
C LEU A 240 -5.22 19.36 -4.27
N LEU A 241 -4.02 18.76 -4.26
CA LEU A 241 -2.75 19.46 -4.33
C LEU A 241 -1.97 18.99 -5.56
N PRO A 242 -1.54 19.89 -6.46
CA PRO A 242 -0.71 19.49 -7.58
C PRO A 242 0.72 19.21 -7.14
N HIS A 243 1.30 18.15 -7.66
CA HIS A 243 2.73 17.86 -7.60
C HIS A 243 3.26 17.76 -9.04
N ASN A 244 3.89 18.82 -9.49
CA ASN A 244 4.41 18.92 -10.84
C ASN A 244 5.93 19.13 -10.79
N GLU A 245 6.68 18.18 -11.32
CA GLU A 245 8.11 18.37 -11.48
C GLU A 245 8.41 19.44 -12.53
N MET A 246 9.36 20.31 -12.24
CA MET A 246 9.68 21.43 -13.14
C MET A 246 10.44 21.01 -14.40
N ARG A 247 11.00 19.79 -14.41
CA ARG A 247 11.73 19.24 -15.58
C ARG A 247 11.28 17.81 -15.84
N PRO A 248 10.19 17.64 -16.54
CA PRO A 248 9.75 16.30 -16.93
C PRO A 248 10.73 15.69 -17.94
N ASN A 249 11.23 14.50 -17.63
CA ASN A 249 12.12 13.74 -18.53
C ASN A 249 11.34 12.89 -19.54
N ASP A 250 10.06 13.14 -19.75
CA ASP A 250 9.21 12.30 -20.56
C ASP A 250 9.27 12.69 -22.05
N PRO A 251 9.50 11.73 -22.97
CA PRO A 251 9.39 11.94 -24.42
C PRO A 251 8.06 12.57 -24.88
N PHE A 252 6.98 12.31 -24.12
CA PHE A 252 5.67 12.90 -24.41
C PHE A 252 5.65 14.42 -24.23
N TRP A 253 6.25 14.93 -23.14
CA TRP A 253 6.40 16.35 -22.91
C TRP A 253 7.17 17.02 -24.03
N GLN A 254 8.22 16.36 -24.50
CA GLN A 254 9.03 16.88 -25.60
C GLN A 254 8.21 16.97 -26.89
N ALA A 255 7.41 15.96 -27.21
CA ALA A 255 6.55 15.98 -28.38
C ALA A 255 5.43 17.04 -28.26
N ALA A 256 4.80 17.18 -27.08
CA ALA A 256 3.80 18.19 -26.81
C ALA A 256 4.38 19.60 -26.86
N LEU A 257 5.55 19.83 -26.26
CA LEU A 257 6.26 21.10 -26.32
C LEU A 257 6.61 21.53 -27.75
N THR A 258 7.11 20.61 -28.55
CA THR A 258 7.52 20.87 -29.93
C THR A 258 6.36 21.28 -30.81
N LYS A 259 5.17 20.71 -30.57
CA LYS A 259 3.99 20.89 -31.43
C LYS A 259 3.17 22.12 -31.06
N ASP A 260 2.92 22.34 -29.76
CA ASP A 260 2.02 23.40 -29.29
C ASP A 260 2.69 24.78 -29.21
N PHE A 261 3.99 24.82 -29.05
CA PHE A 261 4.72 26.08 -28.83
C PHE A 261 5.59 26.51 -29.99
N ASN A 262 5.47 25.83 -31.14
CA ASN A 262 6.23 26.11 -32.38
C ASN A 262 7.75 26.26 -32.12
N THR A 263 8.28 25.38 -31.25
CA THR A 263 9.65 25.41 -30.74
C THR A 263 10.56 24.41 -31.45
N ASN A 264 10.15 23.92 -32.63
CA ASN A 264 10.80 22.81 -33.34
C ASN A 264 12.34 22.90 -33.42
N ASP A 265 12.91 24.11 -33.57
CA ASP A 265 14.35 24.29 -33.66
C ASP A 265 15.05 24.52 -32.32
N ALA A 266 14.31 24.86 -31.26
CA ALA A 266 14.93 25.24 -29.99
C ALA A 266 15.13 24.06 -29.03
N PHE A 267 14.23 23.11 -29.02
CA PHE A 267 14.31 21.95 -28.10
C PHE A 267 15.19 20.83 -28.64
N ALA A 268 15.28 20.63 -29.96
CA ALA A 268 16.21 19.68 -30.58
C ALA A 268 17.67 19.94 -30.18
N CYS A 269 18.02 21.19 -29.83
CA CYS A 269 19.37 21.56 -29.40
C CYS A 269 19.68 21.25 -27.92
N TYR A 270 18.67 20.93 -27.09
CA TYR A 270 18.82 20.80 -25.65
C TYR A 270 18.63 19.36 -25.13
N VAL A 271 18.28 18.44 -26.01
CA VAL A 271 18.04 17.04 -25.69
C VAL A 271 19.20 16.21 -26.24
N ASP A 272 20.09 15.77 -25.38
CA ASP A 272 21.10 14.79 -25.73
C ASP A 272 20.64 13.39 -25.34
N GLU A 273 20.77 12.43 -26.25
CA GLU A 273 20.60 11.03 -25.94
C GLU A 273 21.81 10.54 -25.13
N ILE A 274 21.56 10.11 -23.86
CA ILE A 274 22.64 9.81 -22.93
C ILE A 274 23.27 8.43 -23.19
N ASP A 275 22.51 7.47 -23.70
CA ASP A 275 22.93 6.06 -23.68
C ASP A 275 22.57 5.23 -24.91
N GLY A 276 22.11 5.85 -26.00
CA GLY A 276 21.65 5.13 -27.19
C GLY A 276 20.45 4.22 -26.93
N ARG A 277 19.75 4.38 -25.80
CA ARG A 277 18.59 3.58 -25.37
C ARG A 277 17.32 4.41 -25.24
N GLY A 278 17.30 5.60 -25.80
CA GLY A 278 16.13 6.49 -25.75
C GLY A 278 15.96 7.25 -24.44
N ARG A 279 16.97 7.31 -23.59
CA ARG A 279 16.99 8.25 -22.46
C ARG A 279 17.58 9.59 -22.90
N TYR A 280 16.86 10.65 -22.63
CA TYR A 280 17.23 12.00 -23.01
C TYR A 280 17.55 12.83 -21.77
N GLU A 281 18.63 13.58 -21.79
CA GLU A 281 19.00 14.54 -20.76
C GLU A 281 18.67 15.95 -21.22
N ILE A 282 17.84 16.64 -20.44
CA ILE A 282 17.60 18.06 -20.66
C ILE A 282 18.82 18.81 -20.09
N LYS A 283 19.66 19.39 -20.95
CA LYS A 283 20.81 20.15 -20.49
C LYS A 283 20.41 21.35 -19.63
N ASN A 284 21.22 21.64 -18.59
CA ASN A 284 21.01 22.66 -17.55
C ASN A 284 20.76 24.12 -18.04
N ARG A 285 20.61 24.36 -19.32
CA ARG A 285 20.45 25.71 -19.91
C ARG A 285 18.99 26.10 -20.22
N LEU A 286 18.02 25.22 -20.01
CA LEU A 286 16.63 25.52 -20.34
C LEU A 286 15.99 26.59 -19.45
N ALA A 287 16.51 26.77 -18.24
CA ALA A 287 16.01 27.77 -17.30
C ALA A 287 16.19 29.22 -17.80
N ASP A 288 17.20 29.45 -18.62
CA ASP A 288 17.51 30.77 -19.17
C ASP A 288 16.77 31.01 -20.50
N ASP A 289 16.06 29.99 -21.08
CA ASP A 289 15.24 30.20 -22.28
C ASP A 289 13.88 30.83 -21.89
N PRO A 290 13.58 32.03 -22.36
CA PRO A 290 12.33 32.72 -22.07
C PRO A 290 11.08 31.94 -22.52
N ARG A 291 11.21 31.09 -23.54
CA ARG A 291 10.12 30.29 -24.10
C ARG A 291 9.77 29.13 -23.17
N PHE A 292 10.79 28.43 -22.66
CA PHE A 292 10.57 27.36 -21.68
C PHE A 292 9.97 27.92 -20.38
N TRP A 293 10.44 29.05 -19.92
CA TRP A 293 9.86 29.74 -18.77
C TRP A 293 8.40 30.14 -19.01
N ASN A 294 8.06 30.66 -20.18
CA ASN A 294 6.67 30.95 -20.52
C ASN A 294 5.80 29.71 -20.54
N PHE A 295 6.31 28.61 -21.06
CA PHE A 295 5.63 27.31 -20.97
C PHE A 295 5.38 26.90 -19.53
N LEU A 296 6.40 26.88 -18.67
CA LEU A 296 6.25 26.55 -17.23
C LEU A 296 5.21 27.43 -16.54
N LYS A 297 5.21 28.74 -16.84
CA LYS A 297 4.18 29.66 -16.30
C LYS A 297 2.77 29.28 -16.75
N VAL A 298 2.57 29.01 -18.03
CA VAL A 298 1.24 28.64 -18.56
C VAL A 298 0.75 27.36 -17.92
N VAL A 299 1.59 26.36 -17.84
CA VAL A 299 1.29 25.05 -17.25
C VAL A 299 0.99 25.19 -15.76
N THR A 300 1.85 25.88 -15.02
CA THR A 300 1.67 26.14 -13.59
C THR A 300 0.41 26.98 -13.33
N GLN A 301 0.13 27.99 -14.16
CA GLN A 301 -1.09 28.78 -14.06
C GLN A 301 -2.35 27.92 -14.19
N ARG A 302 -2.41 27.08 -15.23
CA ARG A 302 -3.58 26.20 -15.46
C ARG A 302 -3.74 25.17 -14.35
N SER A 303 -2.65 24.55 -13.92
CA SER A 303 -2.64 23.63 -12.79
C SER A 303 -3.11 24.33 -11.52
N TYR A 304 -2.59 25.52 -11.21
CA TYR A 304 -3.02 26.32 -10.07
C TYR A 304 -4.52 26.64 -10.14
N ASP A 305 -4.99 27.21 -11.24
CA ASP A 305 -6.40 27.61 -11.41
C ASP A 305 -7.37 26.43 -11.32
N GLN A 306 -6.95 25.27 -11.78
CA GLN A 306 -7.75 24.07 -11.77
C GLN A 306 -7.83 23.48 -10.35
N PHE A 307 -6.69 23.24 -9.72
CA PHE A 307 -6.63 22.62 -8.40
C PHE A 307 -7.15 23.54 -7.27
N ALA A 308 -6.97 24.86 -7.40
CA ALA A 308 -7.48 25.84 -6.45
C ALA A 308 -8.99 25.74 -6.25
N LYS A 309 -9.75 25.31 -7.27
CA LYS A 309 -11.20 25.13 -7.19
C LYS A 309 -11.63 24.13 -6.09
N SER A 310 -10.76 23.19 -5.70
CA SER A 310 -11.04 22.21 -4.64
C SER A 310 -10.82 22.79 -3.22
N TRP A 311 -10.16 23.93 -3.10
CA TRP A 311 -9.89 24.56 -1.81
C TRP A 311 -11.03 25.53 -1.42
N PRO A 312 -11.31 25.71 -0.11
CA PRO A 312 -12.46 26.46 0.38
C PRO A 312 -12.52 27.89 -0.14
N ASP A 313 -11.39 28.58 -0.14
CA ASP A 313 -11.23 29.97 -0.56
C ASP A 313 -10.85 30.14 -2.04
N GLY A 314 -10.77 29.05 -2.76
CA GLY A 314 -10.36 29.04 -4.18
C GLY A 314 -8.88 29.40 -4.38
N LYS A 315 -8.04 29.21 -3.36
CA LYS A 315 -6.59 29.47 -3.41
C LYS A 315 -5.80 28.26 -2.95
N LEU A 316 -4.69 27.97 -3.61
CA LEU A 316 -3.75 26.94 -3.14
C LEU A 316 -2.87 27.52 -2.02
N PRO A 317 -2.88 26.91 -0.82
CA PRO A 317 -1.92 27.28 0.23
C PRO A 317 -0.53 26.68 -0.03
N TYR A 318 -0.45 25.63 -0.83
CA TYR A 318 0.77 24.93 -1.18
C TYR A 318 0.82 24.63 -2.67
N TYR A 319 2.03 24.48 -3.20
CA TYR A 319 2.29 23.98 -4.57
C TYR A 319 3.59 23.19 -4.58
N HIS A 320 3.57 21.93 -5.02
CA HIS A 320 4.72 21.05 -5.02
C HIS A 320 5.42 21.07 -6.38
N ILE A 321 6.73 21.34 -6.40
CA ILE A 321 7.54 21.51 -7.63
C ILE A 321 8.48 20.35 -7.95
N GLY A 322 8.36 19.21 -7.22
CA GLY A 322 9.33 18.12 -7.33
C GLY A 322 10.63 18.40 -6.58
N PRO A 323 11.74 17.75 -6.93
CA PRO A 323 13.03 17.98 -6.30
C PRO A 323 13.66 19.31 -6.75
N VAL A 324 14.43 19.93 -5.84
CA VAL A 324 15.40 20.95 -6.20
C VAL A 324 16.76 20.29 -6.28
N TYR A 325 17.34 20.26 -7.47
CA TYR A 325 18.44 19.39 -7.89
C TYR A 325 18.07 17.88 -7.93
N GLY A 326 18.68 17.18 -8.82
CA GLY A 326 18.43 15.76 -9.06
C GLY A 326 17.58 15.49 -10.30
N GLU A 327 17.18 14.26 -10.48
CA GLU A 327 16.40 13.82 -11.64
C GLU A 327 15.01 14.51 -11.63
N GLY A 328 14.62 15.14 -12.73
CA GLY A 328 13.38 15.92 -12.82
C GLY A 328 13.40 17.27 -12.09
N GLY A 329 14.51 17.63 -11.40
CA GLY A 329 14.60 18.80 -10.54
C GLY A 329 15.02 20.08 -11.24
N CYS A 330 14.66 21.22 -10.62
CA CYS A 330 15.14 22.56 -10.99
C CYS A 330 16.37 22.97 -10.14
N ASN A 331 17.03 24.07 -10.49
CA ASN A 331 18.01 24.71 -9.60
C ASN A 331 17.35 25.76 -8.69
N GLY A 332 18.11 26.27 -7.72
CA GLY A 332 17.58 27.23 -6.74
C GLY A 332 17.05 28.52 -7.35
N LYS A 333 17.68 29.06 -8.37
CA LYS A 333 17.23 30.30 -9.06
C LYS A 333 15.88 30.07 -9.75
N GLU A 334 15.73 28.94 -10.42
CA GLU A 334 14.46 28.54 -11.05
C GLU A 334 13.35 28.36 -10.03
N ALA A 335 13.65 27.70 -8.91
CA ALA A 335 12.71 27.52 -7.82
C ALA A 335 12.27 28.87 -7.23
N VAL A 336 13.17 29.81 -7.00
CA VAL A 336 12.85 31.17 -6.53
C VAL A 336 12.00 31.93 -7.56
N LYS A 337 12.31 31.79 -8.83
CA LYS A 337 11.54 32.42 -9.93
C LYS A 337 10.10 31.84 -9.95
N MET A 338 9.95 30.52 -9.75
CA MET A 338 8.63 29.88 -9.63
C MET A 338 7.89 30.31 -8.37
N LEU A 339 8.56 30.39 -7.22
CA LEU A 339 7.96 30.91 -5.99
C LEU A 339 7.43 32.34 -6.20
N GLY A 340 8.19 33.22 -6.88
CA GLY A 340 7.76 34.56 -7.23
C GLY A 340 6.46 34.54 -8.04
N PHE A 341 6.38 33.72 -9.07
CA PHE A 341 5.19 33.55 -9.90
C PHE A 341 3.98 33.00 -9.10
N LEU A 342 4.18 32.01 -8.25
CA LEU A 342 3.14 31.46 -7.41
C LEU A 342 2.59 32.50 -6.42
N LYS A 343 3.45 33.38 -5.87
CA LYS A 343 3.04 34.47 -4.97
C LYS A 343 2.21 35.56 -5.65
N GLU A 344 2.32 35.72 -6.95
CA GLU A 344 1.40 36.58 -7.71
C GLU A 344 -0.06 36.06 -7.66
N LYS A 345 -0.25 34.76 -7.47
CA LYS A 345 -1.56 34.09 -7.36
C LYS A 345 -2.10 34.07 -5.93
N ASN A 346 -1.24 33.79 -4.97
CA ASN A 346 -1.54 33.80 -3.54
C ASN A 346 -0.27 34.26 -2.79
N ALA A 347 -0.31 35.44 -2.17
CA ALA A 347 0.82 35.99 -1.45
C ALA A 347 1.32 35.10 -0.29
N ASP A 348 0.40 34.29 0.28
CA ASP A 348 0.67 33.40 1.42
C ASP A 348 1.04 31.98 1.00
N ILE A 349 1.14 31.69 -0.29
CA ILE A 349 1.47 30.36 -0.78
C ILE A 349 2.85 29.93 -0.30
N LYS A 350 2.98 28.67 0.09
CA LYS A 350 4.25 28.00 0.35
C LYS A 350 4.55 27.00 -0.75
N MET A 351 5.77 27.03 -1.23
CA MET A 351 6.25 26.09 -2.21
C MET A 351 6.79 24.84 -1.52
N MET A 352 6.30 23.66 -1.92
CA MET A 352 6.76 22.37 -1.40
C MET A 352 7.78 21.75 -2.37
N TYR A 353 8.77 21.04 -1.82
CA TYR A 353 9.74 20.30 -2.60
C TYR A 353 10.36 19.15 -1.79
N TRP A 354 10.88 18.13 -2.49
CA TRP A 354 11.57 17.01 -1.85
C TRP A 354 12.89 17.43 -1.21
N ASN A 355 13.16 16.95 -0.01
CA ASN A 355 14.44 17.26 0.62
C ASN A 355 15.63 16.73 -0.19
N GLY A 356 16.71 17.52 -0.24
CA GLY A 356 17.87 17.24 -1.06
C GLY A 356 18.90 18.37 -1.03
N PRO A 357 19.81 18.42 -2.01
CA PRO A 357 20.84 19.46 -2.09
C PRO A 357 20.27 20.88 -2.09
N GLY A 358 19.03 21.08 -2.55
CA GLY A 358 18.34 22.37 -2.54
C GLY A 358 18.17 22.99 -1.16
N ASN A 359 18.19 22.20 -0.07
CA ASN A 359 18.10 22.71 1.29
C ASN A 359 19.27 23.63 1.69
N ALA A 360 20.42 23.49 1.05
CA ALA A 360 21.60 24.31 1.26
C ALA A 360 21.82 25.33 0.14
N ASP A 361 20.89 25.45 -0.81
CA ASP A 361 21.02 26.36 -1.94
C ASP A 361 21.00 27.83 -1.51
N PRO A 362 21.98 28.67 -1.89
CA PRO A 362 22.08 30.04 -1.46
C PRO A 362 20.95 30.94 -1.97
N ASP A 363 20.33 30.62 -3.09
CA ASP A 363 19.21 31.35 -3.66
C ASP A 363 17.89 31.01 -2.93
N LEU A 364 17.71 29.77 -2.49
CA LEU A 364 16.50 29.30 -1.77
C LEU A 364 16.51 29.66 -0.27
N THR A 365 17.66 29.58 0.40
CA THR A 365 17.77 29.80 1.85
C THR A 365 17.15 31.10 2.35
N PRO A 366 17.21 32.25 1.64
CA PRO A 366 16.53 33.48 2.07
C PRO A 366 15.00 33.37 2.10
N HIS A 367 14.43 32.42 1.35
CA HIS A 367 12.97 32.23 1.19
C HIS A 367 12.38 31.15 2.08
N LYS A 368 13.14 30.55 3.00
CA LYS A 368 12.72 29.39 3.83
C LYS A 368 11.36 29.50 4.51
N LYS A 369 10.91 30.71 4.89
CA LYS A 369 9.58 30.95 5.47
C LYS A 369 8.42 30.65 4.50
N ASN A 370 8.70 30.64 3.20
CA ASN A 370 7.74 30.35 2.15
C ASN A 370 7.96 28.96 1.53
N LEU A 371 8.76 28.14 2.19
CA LEU A 371 9.13 26.80 1.74
C LEU A 371 8.67 25.75 2.75
N VAL A 372 8.23 24.62 2.24
CA VAL A 372 8.01 23.39 3.00
C VAL A 372 8.85 22.29 2.38
N VAL A 373 9.63 21.61 3.20
CA VAL A 373 10.45 20.49 2.74
C VAL A 373 9.72 19.19 3.04
N ASP A 374 9.39 18.43 1.99
CA ASP A 374 8.89 17.07 2.11
C ASP A 374 10.05 16.16 2.48
N PHE A 375 10.17 15.88 3.78
CA PHE A 375 11.33 15.21 4.35
C PHE A 375 11.15 13.69 4.33
N TYR A 376 11.85 13.01 3.41
CA TYR A 376 11.75 11.56 3.25
C TYR A 376 12.97 10.79 3.77
N SER A 377 14.17 11.39 3.80
CA SER A 377 15.40 10.70 4.18
C SER A 377 16.46 11.63 4.74
N ALA A 378 17.18 11.20 5.76
CA ALA A 378 18.31 11.95 6.33
C ALA A 378 19.61 11.84 5.50
N ARG A 379 19.65 11.02 4.46
CA ARG A 379 20.82 10.89 3.56
C ARG A 379 21.05 12.13 2.69
N TRP A 380 19.98 12.89 2.45
CA TRP A 380 19.99 13.96 1.47
C TRP A 380 19.60 15.29 2.11
N GLY A 381 20.38 16.32 1.86
CA GLY A 381 19.98 17.69 2.18
C GLY A 381 19.97 18.09 3.66
N GLY A 382 20.64 17.36 4.53
CA GLY A 382 20.77 17.69 5.95
C GLY A 382 19.84 16.89 6.87
N THR A 383 20.00 17.10 8.19
CA THR A 383 19.19 16.43 9.21
C THR A 383 17.88 17.19 9.45
N PRO A 384 16.80 16.52 9.84
CA PRO A 384 15.53 17.20 10.06
C PRO A 384 15.61 18.20 11.21
N GLU A 385 16.34 17.88 12.31
CA GLU A 385 16.58 18.81 13.42
C GLU A 385 17.35 20.07 12.96
N GLY A 386 18.35 19.89 12.09
CA GLY A 386 19.13 21.00 11.54
C GLY A 386 18.29 21.94 10.68
N LEU A 387 17.41 21.40 9.83
CA LEU A 387 16.49 22.17 8.99
C LEU A 387 15.45 22.92 9.85
N LEU A 388 14.84 22.25 10.82
CA LEU A 388 13.88 22.87 11.74
C LEU A 388 14.53 23.96 12.58
N ALA A 389 15.75 23.73 13.11
CA ALA A 389 16.52 24.73 13.85
C ALA A 389 16.90 25.93 12.96
N ALA A 390 17.15 25.70 11.67
CA ALA A 390 17.41 26.75 10.68
C ALA A 390 16.13 27.53 10.30
N GLY A 391 14.93 27.09 10.73
CA GLY A 391 13.65 27.74 10.53
C GLY A 391 12.94 27.34 9.23
N TYR A 392 13.23 26.18 8.67
CA TYR A 392 12.39 25.54 7.64
C TYR A 392 11.16 24.92 8.28
N GLU A 393 10.08 24.82 7.53
CA GLU A 393 8.96 23.94 7.84
C GLU A 393 9.13 22.60 7.12
N LEU A 394 8.79 21.51 7.81
CA LEU A 394 8.87 20.17 7.26
C LEU A 394 7.50 19.50 7.18
N CYS A 395 7.28 18.72 6.15
CA CYS A 395 6.27 17.68 6.08
C CYS A 395 6.96 16.33 6.29
N ASN A 396 6.45 15.51 7.21
CA ASN A 396 7.01 14.19 7.45
C ASN A 396 6.53 13.22 6.37
N VAL A 397 7.44 12.83 5.49
CA VAL A 397 7.23 11.86 4.41
C VAL A 397 8.25 10.73 4.52
N SER A 398 8.70 10.44 5.73
CA SER A 398 9.79 9.47 5.98
C SER A 398 9.60 8.21 5.14
N TRP A 399 10.62 7.87 4.35
CA TRP A 399 10.62 6.70 3.47
C TRP A 399 10.06 5.47 4.20
N THR A 400 10.56 5.26 5.40
CA THR A 400 10.09 4.25 6.32
C THR A 400 9.31 4.92 7.45
N PRO A 401 8.02 4.59 7.70
CA PRO A 401 7.18 3.59 7.01
C PRO A 401 6.18 4.15 5.99
N LEU A 402 6.33 5.42 5.56
CA LEU A 402 5.29 6.15 4.84
C LEU A 402 5.30 5.96 3.31
N TYR A 403 6.31 5.30 2.74
CA TYR A 403 6.29 4.94 1.32
C TYR A 403 5.60 3.60 1.12
N VAL A 404 4.42 3.63 0.52
CA VAL A 404 3.69 2.43 0.11
C VAL A 404 4.08 2.09 -1.31
N LEU A 405 4.93 1.08 -1.45
CA LEU A 405 5.44 0.61 -2.73
C LEU A 405 4.66 -0.60 -3.22
N PRO A 406 4.55 -0.82 -4.54
CA PRO A 406 3.90 -2.00 -5.09
C PRO A 406 4.38 -3.30 -4.44
N GLY A 407 3.46 -4.22 -4.20
CA GLY A 407 3.74 -5.49 -3.53
C GLY A 407 2.45 -6.24 -3.22
N SER A 408 2.53 -7.29 -2.38
CA SER A 408 1.36 -8.06 -1.98
C SER A 408 0.51 -7.33 -0.94
N ARG A 409 -0.77 -7.68 -0.83
CA ARG A 409 -1.68 -7.19 0.24
C ARG A 409 -1.16 -7.53 1.64
N ILE A 410 -0.50 -8.67 1.81
CA ILE A 410 0.14 -9.04 3.09
C ILE A 410 1.22 -8.04 3.45
N LYS A 411 2.01 -7.58 2.46
CA LYS A 411 2.98 -6.51 2.68
C LYS A 411 2.28 -5.22 3.12
N ALA A 412 1.18 -4.85 2.48
CA ALA A 412 0.42 -3.65 2.83
C ALA A 412 -0.15 -3.70 4.26
N GLN A 413 -0.65 -4.85 4.70
CA GLN A 413 -1.11 -5.03 6.08
C GLN A 413 0.02 -4.99 7.10
N LYS A 414 1.14 -5.65 6.80
CA LYS A 414 2.35 -5.57 7.63
C LYS A 414 2.85 -4.11 7.69
N GLN A 415 2.75 -3.36 6.59
CA GLN A 415 3.08 -1.94 6.57
C GLN A 415 2.09 -1.11 7.39
N GLY A 416 0.79 -1.40 7.31
CA GLY A 416 -0.22 -0.79 8.17
C GLY A 416 0.07 -1.02 9.66
N LYS A 417 0.44 -2.26 10.04
CA LYS A 417 0.89 -2.57 11.40
C LYS A 417 2.17 -1.81 11.76
N TRP A 418 3.12 -1.73 10.86
CA TRP A 418 4.37 -1.01 11.08
C TRP A 418 4.15 0.50 11.25
N ILE A 419 3.24 1.11 10.46
CA ILE A 419 2.78 2.49 10.68
C ILE A 419 2.18 2.62 12.07
N PHE A 420 1.28 1.70 12.47
CA PHE A 420 0.65 1.72 13.78
C PHE A 420 1.67 1.65 14.93
N ASP A 421 2.64 0.75 14.87
CA ASP A 421 3.59 0.50 15.95
C ASP A 421 4.70 1.56 16.04
N GLU A 422 5.18 2.07 14.89
CA GLU A 422 6.47 2.78 14.82
C GLU A 422 6.37 4.23 14.30
N PHE A 423 5.33 4.56 13.53
CA PHE A 423 5.22 5.93 13.02
C PHE A 423 4.87 6.90 14.15
N HIS A 424 5.52 8.07 14.12
CA HIS A 424 5.18 9.21 14.95
C HIS A 424 5.49 10.49 14.18
N LEU A 425 4.61 11.49 14.24
CA LEU A 425 4.73 12.69 13.43
C LEU A 425 6.06 13.42 13.61
N SER A 426 6.56 13.49 14.85
CA SER A 426 7.83 14.17 15.16
C SER A 426 9.08 13.31 15.03
N ARG A 427 8.97 12.09 14.53
CA ARG A 427 10.12 11.21 14.22
C ARG A 427 10.30 11.15 12.72
N LEU A 428 11.41 11.72 12.22
CA LEU A 428 11.66 11.90 10.79
C LEU A 428 12.93 11.20 10.32
N GLY A 429 12.90 10.76 9.08
CA GLY A 429 14.08 10.48 8.28
C GLY A 429 14.79 9.18 8.58
N ASP A 430 14.08 8.09 8.69
CA ASP A 430 14.69 6.76 8.73
C ASP A 430 14.73 6.09 7.36
N GLU A 431 15.74 5.22 7.23
CA GLU A 431 15.99 4.34 6.09
C GLU A 431 16.05 2.87 6.52
N GLY A 432 15.37 2.52 7.61
CA GLY A 432 15.31 1.16 8.13
C GLY A 432 14.72 0.17 7.13
N ALA A 433 15.10 -1.09 7.26
CA ALA A 433 14.48 -2.17 6.49
C ALA A 433 13.01 -2.33 6.90
N PHE A 434 12.19 -2.81 5.97
CA PHE A 434 10.77 -3.06 6.21
C PHE A 434 10.58 -4.02 7.40
N GLY A 435 9.76 -3.60 8.38
CA GLY A 435 9.47 -4.40 9.57
C GLY A 435 10.45 -4.25 10.74
N GLU A 436 11.56 -3.50 10.58
CA GLU A 436 12.50 -3.20 11.65
C GLU A 436 12.05 -1.98 12.47
N PRO A 437 12.48 -1.86 13.74
CA PRO A 437 12.27 -0.64 14.51
C PRO A 437 12.84 0.59 13.81
N ILE A 438 12.05 1.64 13.73
CA ILE A 438 12.44 2.87 13.05
C ILE A 438 13.49 3.61 13.87
N GLN A 439 14.66 3.86 13.27
CA GLN A 439 15.74 4.65 13.87
C GLN A 439 15.63 6.14 13.50
N ALA A 440 14.40 6.64 13.41
CA ALA A 440 14.14 8.03 13.07
C ALA A 440 14.64 9.01 14.15
N ARG A 441 14.98 10.21 13.72
CA ARG A 441 15.42 11.29 14.60
C ARG A 441 14.24 11.93 15.29
N ASP A 442 14.34 12.15 16.60
CA ASP A 442 13.31 12.78 17.40
C ASP A 442 13.36 14.32 17.27
N CYS A 443 12.38 14.87 16.60
CA CYS A 443 12.17 16.29 16.39
C CYS A 443 11.06 16.89 17.27
N SER A 444 10.68 16.23 18.36
CA SER A 444 9.59 16.66 19.26
C SER A 444 9.77 18.09 19.79
N LYS A 445 11.01 18.54 19.99
CA LYS A 445 11.37 19.92 20.40
C LYS A 445 10.99 20.97 19.34
N PHE A 446 10.81 20.58 18.09
CA PHE A 446 10.50 21.43 16.95
C PHE A 446 9.12 21.11 16.36
N GLN A 447 8.23 20.54 17.13
CA GLN A 447 6.94 20.03 16.64
C GLN A 447 6.10 21.09 15.91
N SER A 448 6.22 22.37 16.28
CA SER A 448 5.54 23.48 15.59
C SER A 448 6.02 23.74 14.17
N GLY A 449 7.25 23.34 13.84
CA GLY A 449 7.79 23.43 12.48
C GLY A 449 7.41 22.25 11.60
N ILE A 450 6.71 21.24 12.12
CA ILE A 450 6.23 20.10 11.34
C ILE A 450 4.77 20.35 11.00
N ILE A 451 4.47 20.69 9.74
CA ILE A 451 3.12 21.09 9.31
C ILE A 451 2.13 19.92 9.33
N GLY A 452 2.63 18.69 9.19
CA GLY A 452 1.84 17.47 9.12
C GLY A 452 2.62 16.36 8.44
N SER A 453 1.89 15.44 7.79
CA SER A 453 2.51 14.28 7.14
C SER A 453 1.80 13.89 5.85
N LEU A 454 2.52 13.19 5.01
CA LEU A 454 2.09 12.66 3.72
C LEU A 454 2.40 11.16 3.65
N LEU A 455 1.38 10.35 3.44
CA LEU A 455 1.52 8.95 3.06
C LEU A 455 1.73 8.88 1.55
N ALA A 456 2.91 8.46 1.09
CA ALA A 456 3.26 8.49 -0.32
C ALA A 456 3.10 7.12 -0.97
N THR A 457 2.30 7.03 -2.03
CA THR A 457 2.25 5.85 -2.89
C THR A 457 2.99 6.12 -4.19
N TRP A 458 3.83 5.17 -4.58
CA TRP A 458 4.58 5.28 -5.82
C TRP A 458 4.15 4.21 -6.80
N ASP A 459 3.97 4.64 -8.03
CA ASP A 459 3.65 3.78 -9.17
C ASP A 459 4.95 3.42 -9.90
N PHE A 460 5.15 2.14 -10.17
CA PHE A 460 6.21 1.67 -11.04
C PHE A 460 5.60 1.17 -12.35
N ALA A 461 6.27 1.41 -13.46
CA ALA A 461 5.83 1.28 -14.84
C ALA A 461 5.15 -0.06 -15.25
N ASP A 462 5.03 -1.02 -14.35
CA ASP A 462 4.41 -2.33 -14.60
C ASP A 462 3.06 -2.53 -13.87
N SER A 463 2.53 -1.48 -13.25
CA SER A 463 1.24 -1.54 -12.55
C SER A 463 0.08 -1.33 -13.53
N SER A 464 -0.20 -2.30 -14.38
CA SER A 464 -1.45 -2.43 -15.14
C SER A 464 -2.71 -2.53 -14.24
N GLN A 465 -2.65 -2.16 -12.96
CA GLN A 465 -3.59 -2.58 -11.92
C GLN A 465 -3.99 -1.42 -11.00
N GLY A 466 -4.75 -0.44 -11.53
CA GLY A 466 -5.28 0.65 -10.71
C GLY A 466 -6.01 0.19 -9.44
N GLU A 467 -6.85 -0.84 -9.52
CA GLU A 467 -7.56 -1.41 -8.36
C GLU A 467 -6.60 -2.04 -7.35
N GLY A 468 -5.61 -2.80 -7.79
CA GLY A 468 -4.60 -3.40 -6.89
C GLY A 468 -3.79 -2.37 -6.11
N HIS A 469 -3.59 -1.17 -6.66
CA HIS A 469 -2.92 -0.07 -5.96
C HIS A 469 -3.77 0.49 -4.81
N LEU A 470 -5.08 0.66 -5.01
CA LEU A 470 -6.01 1.08 -3.95
C LEU A 470 -6.04 0.08 -2.81
N GLU A 471 -6.03 -1.21 -3.12
CA GLU A 471 -6.00 -2.29 -2.14
C GLU A 471 -4.72 -2.34 -1.31
N MET A 472 -3.59 -1.93 -1.88
CA MET A 472 -2.32 -1.81 -1.13
C MET A 472 -2.31 -0.61 -0.19
N VAL A 473 -2.89 0.51 -0.60
CA VAL A 473 -2.87 1.75 0.18
C VAL A 473 -3.92 1.75 1.29
N THR A 474 -5.09 1.18 1.03
CA THR A 474 -6.23 1.18 1.97
C THR A 474 -5.88 0.65 3.37
N PRO A 475 -5.12 -0.43 3.57
CA PRO A 475 -4.75 -0.89 4.91
C PRO A 475 -3.81 0.03 5.69
N CYS A 476 -3.12 0.94 5.00
CA CYS A 476 -2.17 1.88 5.60
C CYS A 476 -2.85 3.18 6.06
N ILE A 477 -3.89 3.61 5.33
CA ILE A 477 -4.55 4.90 5.56
C ILE A 477 -5.13 5.05 6.97
N PRO A 478 -5.88 4.09 7.56
CA PRO A 478 -6.50 4.27 8.86
C PRO A 478 -5.49 4.51 9.98
N PHE A 479 -4.38 3.79 9.97
CA PHE A 479 -3.34 3.94 11.01
C PHE A 479 -2.49 5.19 10.80
N PHE A 480 -2.19 5.55 9.55
CA PHE A 480 -1.62 6.84 9.23
C PHE A 480 -2.52 7.99 9.70
N ALA A 481 -3.81 7.92 9.36
CA ALA A 481 -4.80 8.92 9.73
C ALA A 481 -4.89 9.09 11.25
N GLU A 482 -4.91 7.98 12.01
CA GLU A 482 -4.93 7.99 13.48
C GLU A 482 -3.74 8.75 14.06
N HIS A 483 -2.52 8.49 13.55
CA HIS A 483 -1.30 9.14 14.02
C HIS A 483 -1.23 10.65 13.74
N VAL A 484 -1.80 11.11 12.62
CA VAL A 484 -1.78 12.55 12.28
C VAL A 484 -3.00 13.29 12.80
N TRP A 485 -4.08 12.58 13.13
CA TRP A 485 -5.27 13.13 13.81
C TRP A 485 -5.00 13.29 15.31
N ASN A 486 -4.43 12.25 15.95
CA ASN A 486 -4.24 12.13 17.40
C ASN A 486 -2.76 12.19 17.79
N VAL A 487 -2.02 13.21 17.36
CA VAL A 487 -0.58 13.35 17.64
C VAL A 487 -0.28 13.46 19.14
N GLN A 488 -1.12 14.19 19.88
CA GLN A 488 -0.91 14.46 21.32
C GLN A 488 -1.67 13.49 22.23
N SER A 489 -2.66 12.81 21.71
CA SER A 489 -3.57 11.94 22.46
C SER A 489 -3.69 10.57 21.81
N TRP A 490 -2.56 9.90 21.61
CA TRP A 490 -2.55 8.55 21.05
C TRP A 490 -3.48 7.62 21.86
N PRO A 491 -4.57 7.12 21.26
CA PRO A 491 -5.64 6.48 22.04
C PRO A 491 -5.36 5.01 22.38
N TYR A 492 -4.27 4.43 21.85
CA TYR A 492 -3.96 3.03 22.05
C TYR A 492 -2.79 2.84 22.98
N PRO A 493 -2.88 1.97 24.01
CA PRO A 493 -1.71 1.58 24.79
C PRO A 493 -0.69 0.86 23.89
N ARG A 494 0.58 0.91 24.31
CA ARG A 494 1.66 0.22 23.58
C ARG A 494 1.34 -1.25 23.43
N GLY A 495 1.44 -1.80 22.21
CA GLY A 495 1.13 -3.20 21.91
C GLY A 495 -0.36 -3.49 21.70
N ALA A 496 -1.24 -2.49 21.64
CA ALA A 496 -2.68 -2.68 21.44
C ALA A 496 -3.07 -2.89 19.96
N TRP A 497 -2.18 -3.44 19.15
CA TRP A 497 -2.44 -3.74 17.75
C TRP A 497 -3.73 -4.52 17.54
N GLU A 498 -3.97 -5.57 18.35
CA GLU A 498 -5.16 -6.43 18.21
C GLU A 498 -6.46 -5.63 18.37
N LYS A 499 -6.47 -4.66 19.28
CA LYS A 499 -7.63 -3.78 19.49
C LYS A 499 -7.84 -2.84 18.29
N ALA A 500 -6.78 -2.23 17.79
CA ALA A 500 -6.84 -1.35 16.62
C ALA A 500 -7.25 -2.11 15.36
N TYR A 501 -6.72 -3.32 15.19
CA TYR A 501 -7.06 -4.19 14.07
C TYR A 501 -8.51 -4.68 14.14
N ALA A 502 -9.02 -5.00 15.33
CA ALA A 502 -10.43 -5.33 15.53
C ALA A 502 -11.35 -4.16 15.17
N ALA A 503 -10.97 -2.92 15.51
CA ALA A 503 -11.68 -1.72 15.08
C ALA A 503 -11.67 -1.56 13.56
N LEU A 504 -10.51 -1.75 12.92
CA LEU A 504 -10.41 -1.74 11.47
C LEU A 504 -11.30 -2.80 10.80
N ALA A 505 -11.35 -4.01 11.36
CA ALA A 505 -12.19 -5.08 10.84
C ALA A 505 -13.69 -4.74 10.88
N GLN A 506 -14.13 -3.93 11.84
CA GLN A 506 -15.52 -3.46 11.93
C GLN A 506 -15.86 -2.38 10.90
N VAL A 507 -14.93 -1.44 10.62
CA VAL A 507 -15.20 -0.31 9.71
C VAL A 507 -14.84 -0.61 8.25
N SER A 508 -13.98 -1.58 7.98
CA SER A 508 -13.57 -1.93 6.59
C SER A 508 -14.74 -2.32 5.68
N PRO A 509 -15.76 -3.07 6.12
CA PRO A 509 -16.92 -3.34 5.27
C PRO A 509 -17.69 -2.07 4.86
N LEU A 510 -17.72 -1.05 5.73
CA LEU A 510 -18.39 0.21 5.46
C LEU A 510 -17.67 0.99 4.35
N VAL A 511 -16.34 1.09 4.42
CA VAL A 511 -15.56 1.75 3.38
C VAL A 511 -15.63 0.99 2.05
N ASN A 512 -15.65 -0.33 2.08
CA ASN A 512 -15.84 -1.12 0.88
C ASN A 512 -17.21 -0.86 0.23
N ASN A 513 -18.28 -0.76 1.03
CA ASN A 513 -19.60 -0.39 0.54
C ASN A 513 -19.62 1.02 -0.04
N LEU A 514 -18.86 1.94 0.57
CA LEU A 514 -18.75 3.33 0.11
C LEU A 514 -18.13 3.45 -1.29
N ILE A 515 -17.12 2.63 -1.62
CA ILE A 515 -16.40 2.69 -2.89
C ILE A 515 -16.86 1.69 -3.93
N ARG A 516 -17.79 0.78 -3.59
CA ARG A 516 -18.37 -0.23 -4.47
C ARG A 516 -19.23 0.43 -5.55
N GLU A 517 -19.14 -0.11 -6.76
CA GLU A 517 -20.03 0.23 -7.87
C GLU A 517 -21.41 -0.42 -7.69
N ASN A 518 -22.47 0.19 -8.23
CA ASN A 518 -23.83 -0.34 -8.12
C ASN A 518 -24.09 -1.47 -9.14
N ARG A 519 -23.29 -2.51 -9.06
CA ARG A 519 -23.41 -3.75 -9.84
C ARG A 519 -22.92 -4.96 -9.04
N PRO A 520 -23.31 -6.19 -9.39
CA PRO A 520 -22.66 -7.38 -8.87
C PRO A 520 -21.16 -7.39 -9.17
N PRO A 521 -20.35 -8.19 -8.47
CA PRO A 521 -18.96 -8.42 -8.84
C PRO A 521 -18.87 -9.14 -10.20
N SER A 522 -17.74 -9.07 -10.86
CA SER A 522 -17.42 -9.98 -11.96
C SER A 522 -17.14 -11.38 -11.43
N PRO A 523 -17.28 -12.43 -12.24
CA PRO A 523 -16.84 -13.76 -11.85
C PRO A 523 -15.38 -13.75 -11.39
N PRO A 524 -15.00 -14.56 -10.38
CA PRO A 524 -13.61 -14.68 -9.97
C PRO A 524 -12.74 -15.06 -11.17
N GLY A 525 -11.59 -14.39 -11.30
CA GLY A 525 -10.61 -14.74 -12.32
C GLY A 525 -9.84 -16.01 -11.97
N ALA A 526 -9.25 -16.64 -12.98
CA ALA A 526 -8.32 -17.76 -12.82
C ALA A 526 -8.79 -18.83 -11.81
N VAL A 527 -10.04 -19.28 -11.89
CA VAL A 527 -10.51 -20.43 -11.11
C VAL A 527 -9.75 -21.67 -11.59
N THR A 528 -9.10 -22.35 -10.67
CA THR A 528 -8.33 -23.57 -10.91
C THR A 528 -8.71 -24.65 -9.92
N ALA A 529 -8.53 -25.91 -10.31
CA ALA A 529 -8.75 -27.05 -9.43
C ALA A 529 -7.63 -28.08 -9.62
N THR A 530 -7.18 -28.69 -8.52
CA THR A 530 -6.09 -29.67 -8.58
C THR A 530 -6.50 -30.91 -9.36
N GLN A 531 -5.56 -31.40 -10.21
CA GLN A 531 -5.75 -32.59 -11.04
C GLN A 531 -4.72 -33.65 -10.67
N GLY A 532 -5.15 -34.71 -9.98
CA GLY A 532 -4.29 -35.83 -9.68
C GLY A 532 -3.24 -35.62 -8.58
N VAL A 533 -3.27 -34.50 -7.86
CA VAL A 533 -2.28 -34.14 -6.85
C VAL A 533 -2.66 -34.67 -5.46
N LEU A 534 -3.93 -34.57 -5.13
CA LEU A 534 -4.45 -34.98 -3.82
C LEU A 534 -5.15 -36.35 -3.95
N PRO A 535 -4.85 -37.32 -3.10
CA PRO A 535 -5.37 -38.67 -3.28
C PRO A 535 -6.88 -38.80 -2.99
N ALA A 536 -7.45 -37.92 -2.18
CA ALA A 536 -8.86 -38.00 -1.72
C ALA A 536 -9.58 -36.65 -1.71
N ALA A 537 -9.04 -35.64 -2.37
CA ALA A 537 -9.61 -34.29 -2.39
C ALA A 537 -9.26 -33.56 -3.69
N VAL A 538 -9.99 -32.48 -3.94
CA VAL A 538 -9.67 -31.46 -4.95
C VAL A 538 -9.58 -30.11 -4.25
N GLU A 539 -8.48 -29.40 -4.41
CA GLU A 539 -8.33 -28.02 -3.94
C GLU A 539 -8.71 -27.09 -5.08
N VAL A 540 -9.68 -26.21 -4.81
CA VAL A 540 -10.16 -25.18 -5.74
C VAL A 540 -9.59 -23.85 -5.31
N LEU A 541 -8.98 -23.11 -6.23
CA LEU A 541 -8.39 -21.80 -5.98
C LEU A 541 -8.92 -20.82 -7.00
N TRP A 542 -9.04 -19.56 -6.59
CA TRP A 542 -9.47 -18.48 -7.48
C TRP A 542 -8.82 -17.16 -7.15
N ALA A 543 -8.70 -16.32 -8.19
CA ALA A 543 -8.32 -14.92 -8.01
C ALA A 543 -9.51 -14.12 -7.47
N GLU A 544 -9.22 -13.00 -6.85
CA GLU A 544 -10.27 -12.10 -6.39
C GLU A 544 -11.13 -11.58 -7.54
N SER A 545 -12.39 -11.31 -7.19
CA SER A 545 -13.30 -10.57 -8.06
C SER A 545 -13.15 -9.08 -7.82
N ASP A 546 -13.48 -8.30 -8.81
CA ASP A 546 -13.63 -6.86 -8.67
C ASP A 546 -14.84 -6.48 -7.79
N ASN A 547 -15.04 -5.19 -7.62
CA ASN A 547 -16.21 -4.61 -6.97
C ASN A 547 -16.52 -5.12 -5.56
N TYR A 548 -15.47 -5.42 -4.78
CA TYR A 548 -15.50 -5.69 -3.33
C TYR A 548 -16.54 -6.75 -2.92
N PRO A 549 -16.35 -8.03 -3.28
CA PRO A 549 -17.21 -9.12 -2.86
C PRO A 549 -17.18 -9.25 -1.33
N GLU A 550 -18.30 -9.64 -0.74
CA GLU A 550 -18.39 -9.97 0.69
C GLU A 550 -18.05 -11.43 0.96
N TYR A 551 -18.43 -12.30 0.03
CA TYR A 551 -18.13 -13.72 0.12
C TYR A 551 -18.10 -14.37 -1.27
N TYR A 552 -17.54 -15.57 -1.28
CA TYR A 552 -17.55 -16.50 -2.42
C TYR A 552 -18.34 -17.74 -2.08
N GLN A 553 -18.79 -18.45 -3.11
CA GLN A 553 -19.38 -19.78 -2.98
C GLN A 553 -18.88 -20.65 -4.12
N VAL A 554 -18.47 -21.88 -3.80
CA VAL A 554 -17.98 -22.86 -4.76
C VAL A 554 -19.10 -23.77 -5.19
N TYR A 555 -19.18 -24.02 -6.48
CA TYR A 555 -20.14 -24.89 -7.16
C TYR A 555 -19.41 -26.01 -7.86
N ARG A 556 -20.07 -27.17 -8.00
CA ARG A 556 -19.52 -28.36 -8.66
C ARG A 556 -20.57 -29.06 -9.51
N ALA A 557 -20.14 -29.61 -10.66
CA ALA A 557 -20.92 -30.54 -11.46
C ALA A 557 -20.01 -31.65 -12.02
N ASP A 558 -20.61 -32.71 -12.54
CA ASP A 558 -19.91 -33.79 -13.26
C ASP A 558 -19.65 -33.42 -14.74
N THR A 559 -20.30 -32.40 -15.22
CA THR A 559 -20.16 -31.88 -16.61
C THR A 559 -19.66 -30.41 -16.59
N ALA A 560 -19.24 -29.91 -17.73
CA ALA A 560 -18.82 -28.51 -17.90
C ALA A 560 -20.00 -27.54 -18.07
N ASP A 561 -21.23 -27.99 -17.88
CA ASP A 561 -22.43 -27.12 -17.92
C ASP A 561 -22.69 -26.48 -16.56
N SER A 562 -22.57 -25.16 -16.49
CA SER A 562 -22.82 -24.40 -15.28
C SER A 562 -24.27 -24.46 -14.78
N ALA A 563 -25.23 -24.84 -15.63
CA ALA A 563 -26.63 -25.02 -15.25
C ALA A 563 -26.85 -26.24 -14.34
N GLU A 564 -25.94 -27.23 -14.40
CA GLU A 564 -25.98 -28.43 -13.55
C GLU A 564 -25.18 -28.21 -12.23
N ALA A 565 -24.47 -27.12 -12.10
CA ALA A 565 -23.56 -26.87 -10.97
C ALA A 565 -24.35 -26.63 -9.67
N GLN A 566 -24.04 -27.41 -8.64
CA GLN A 566 -24.62 -27.30 -7.32
C GLN A 566 -23.63 -26.67 -6.33
N PRO A 567 -24.10 -25.83 -5.39
CA PRO A 567 -23.24 -25.26 -4.38
C PRO A 567 -22.73 -26.36 -3.44
N ILE A 568 -21.45 -26.47 -3.27
CA ILE A 568 -20.77 -27.43 -2.40
C ILE A 568 -20.10 -26.78 -1.19
N SER A 569 -19.97 -25.47 -1.17
CA SER A 569 -19.46 -24.72 -0.02
C SER A 569 -20.56 -23.90 0.65
N GLY A 570 -20.34 -23.52 1.94
CA GLY A 570 -21.01 -22.39 2.55
C GLY A 570 -20.47 -21.07 2.00
N LYS A 571 -20.83 -19.96 2.66
CA LYS A 571 -20.26 -18.63 2.38
C LYS A 571 -18.79 -18.61 2.82
N ILE A 572 -17.89 -18.40 1.89
CA ILE A 572 -16.46 -18.21 2.14
C ILE A 572 -16.24 -16.71 2.13
N ALA A 573 -15.96 -16.12 3.30
CA ALA A 573 -15.76 -14.68 3.40
C ALA A 573 -14.64 -14.23 2.46
N ALA A 574 -14.87 -13.17 1.70
CA ALA A 574 -13.84 -12.52 0.93
C ALA A 574 -12.85 -11.88 1.92
N SER A 575 -11.67 -12.47 2.02
CA SER A 575 -10.66 -12.02 2.97
C SER A 575 -9.73 -11.03 2.30
N PHE A 576 -9.72 -9.79 2.76
CA PHE A 576 -8.68 -8.83 2.40
C PHE A 576 -7.32 -9.17 3.05
N VAL A 577 -7.30 -10.15 3.96
CA VAL A 577 -6.13 -10.52 4.76
C VAL A 577 -5.32 -11.61 4.11
N THR A 578 -5.99 -12.57 3.46
CA THR A 578 -5.33 -13.67 2.78
C THR A 578 -5.66 -13.57 1.29
N GLN A 579 -4.67 -13.41 0.45
CA GLN A 579 -4.82 -13.41 -1.01
C GLN A 579 -5.32 -14.76 -1.56
N LEU A 580 -5.72 -15.66 -0.68
CA LEU A 580 -6.08 -17.02 -1.00
C LEU A 580 -7.54 -17.26 -0.79
N ASN A 581 -8.19 -17.21 -1.89
CA ASN A 581 -9.50 -17.78 -1.99
C ASN A 581 -9.33 -19.26 -2.35
N THR A 582 -9.48 -20.15 -1.37
CA THR A 582 -9.33 -21.59 -1.54
C THR A 582 -10.53 -22.34 -0.95
N PHE A 583 -10.82 -23.47 -1.53
CA PHE A 583 -11.80 -24.42 -1.00
C PHE A 583 -11.27 -25.84 -1.20
N HIS A 584 -11.34 -26.64 -0.14
CA HIS A 584 -10.93 -28.04 -0.15
C HIS A 584 -12.16 -28.93 -0.25
N ASP A 585 -12.37 -29.56 -1.41
CA ASP A 585 -13.44 -30.50 -1.64
C ASP A 585 -12.97 -31.93 -1.32
N ASP A 586 -13.34 -32.43 -0.13
CA ASP A 586 -13.07 -33.78 0.34
C ASP A 586 -14.21 -34.76 0.04
N LYS A 587 -15.27 -34.31 -0.65
CA LYS A 587 -16.43 -35.11 -1.03
C LYS A 587 -16.37 -35.53 -2.50
N VAL A 588 -15.24 -36.04 -2.92
CA VAL A 588 -14.94 -36.45 -4.30
C VAL A 588 -14.63 -37.94 -4.37
N ASN A 589 -15.05 -38.60 -5.45
CA ASN A 589 -14.72 -40.01 -5.67
C ASN A 589 -13.36 -40.14 -6.33
N PRO A 590 -12.51 -41.10 -5.91
CA PRO A 590 -11.23 -41.35 -6.53
C PRO A 590 -11.35 -41.61 -8.05
N GLY A 591 -10.53 -40.95 -8.85
CA GLY A 591 -10.47 -41.12 -10.31
C GLY A 591 -11.61 -40.43 -11.08
N GLN A 592 -12.57 -39.82 -10.42
CA GLN A 592 -13.63 -39.06 -11.11
C GLN A 592 -13.18 -37.64 -11.41
N THR A 593 -13.56 -37.14 -12.56
CA THR A 593 -13.38 -35.74 -12.95
C THR A 593 -14.62 -34.94 -12.58
N TYR A 594 -14.38 -33.76 -12.03
CA TYR A 594 -15.40 -32.78 -11.68
C TYR A 594 -15.09 -31.44 -12.33
N PHE A 595 -16.10 -30.58 -12.46
CA PHE A 595 -16.00 -29.22 -12.93
C PHE A 595 -16.42 -28.27 -11.81
N TYR A 596 -15.64 -27.23 -11.59
CA TYR A 596 -15.81 -26.30 -10.49
C TYR A 596 -16.00 -24.88 -11.02
N TRP A 597 -16.92 -24.15 -10.41
CA TRP A 597 -17.13 -22.73 -10.61
C TRP A 597 -17.08 -22.05 -9.25
N VAL A 598 -16.70 -20.79 -9.27
CA VAL A 598 -16.80 -19.94 -8.09
C VAL A 598 -17.62 -18.72 -8.47
N ARG A 599 -18.58 -18.38 -7.65
CA ARG A 599 -19.33 -17.13 -7.77
C ARG A 599 -18.96 -16.22 -6.61
N SER A 600 -18.87 -14.94 -6.89
CA SER A 600 -18.65 -13.87 -5.94
C SER A 600 -19.94 -13.13 -5.66
N PHE A 601 -20.11 -12.67 -4.45
CA PHE A 601 -21.34 -12.04 -3.97
C PHE A 601 -21.02 -10.71 -3.28
N ASN A 602 -21.77 -9.68 -3.61
CA ASN A 602 -21.82 -8.43 -2.86
C ASN A 602 -23.30 -8.07 -2.56
N PRO A 603 -23.60 -6.98 -1.82
CA PRO A 603 -24.99 -6.62 -1.50
C PRO A 603 -25.88 -6.32 -2.71
N ILE A 604 -25.29 -6.09 -3.89
CA ILE A 604 -26.06 -5.84 -5.11
C ILE A 604 -26.51 -7.13 -5.77
N GLY A 605 -25.70 -8.20 -5.66
CA GLY A 605 -26.04 -9.49 -6.25
C GLY A 605 -24.85 -10.42 -6.38
N ALA A 606 -25.08 -11.52 -7.09
CA ALA A 606 -24.09 -12.55 -7.40
C ALA A 606 -23.47 -12.31 -8.78
N SER A 607 -22.20 -12.67 -8.95
CA SER A 607 -21.60 -12.76 -10.27
C SER A 607 -22.26 -13.86 -11.11
N GLU A 608 -22.08 -13.82 -12.41
CA GLU A 608 -22.26 -14.96 -13.28
C GLU A 608 -21.27 -16.08 -12.95
N CYS A 609 -21.51 -17.28 -13.44
CA CYS A 609 -20.50 -18.33 -13.47
C CYS A 609 -19.43 -17.98 -14.50
N GLY A 610 -18.18 -18.05 -14.08
CA GLY A 610 -17.04 -17.93 -15.01
C GLY A 610 -16.80 -19.23 -15.80
N GLN A 611 -15.59 -19.39 -16.35
CA GLN A 611 -15.19 -20.64 -16.99
C GLN A 611 -15.00 -21.73 -15.91
N PRO A 612 -15.38 -22.99 -16.20
CA PRO A 612 -15.19 -24.08 -15.26
C PRO A 612 -13.71 -24.46 -15.12
N ALA A 613 -13.31 -24.77 -13.89
CA ALA A 613 -12.05 -25.42 -13.60
C ALA A 613 -12.24 -26.94 -13.50
N LYS A 614 -11.46 -27.70 -14.28
CA LYS A 614 -11.46 -29.15 -14.22
C LYS A 614 -10.61 -29.61 -13.04
N GLY A 615 -11.17 -30.48 -12.16
CA GLY A 615 -10.47 -31.06 -11.02
C GLY A 615 -10.64 -32.56 -10.94
N ALA A 616 -9.65 -33.26 -10.40
CA ALA A 616 -9.69 -34.71 -10.18
C ALA A 616 -8.79 -35.11 -9.02
N THR A 617 -9.14 -36.19 -8.34
CA THR A 617 -8.28 -36.80 -7.32
C THR A 617 -7.14 -37.60 -7.94
N GLY A 618 -6.13 -37.89 -7.13
CA GLY A 618 -4.84 -38.43 -7.51
C GLY A 618 -4.83 -39.71 -8.36
N VAL A 619 -4.67 -39.56 -9.67
CA VAL A 619 -4.09 -40.58 -10.55
C VAL A 619 -3.25 -39.88 -11.62
N GLY A 620 -1.93 -39.93 -11.49
CA GLY A 620 -1.11 -39.90 -12.69
C GLY A 620 -0.30 -38.64 -13.03
N VAL A 621 -0.20 -37.61 -12.22
CA VAL A 621 0.85 -36.60 -12.42
C VAL A 621 2.06 -36.96 -11.57
N THR A 622 3.19 -37.20 -12.22
CA THR A 622 4.45 -37.47 -11.50
C THR A 622 5.05 -36.13 -11.10
N ILE A 623 4.87 -35.76 -9.81
CA ILE A 623 5.55 -34.61 -9.25
C ILE A 623 6.98 -35.02 -8.89
N PRO A 624 8.00 -34.19 -9.25
CA PRO A 624 9.38 -34.51 -8.91
C PRO A 624 9.56 -34.61 -7.40
N THR A 625 10.29 -35.67 -6.99
CA THR A 625 10.79 -35.79 -5.63
C THR A 625 12.31 -35.90 -5.68
N ALA A 626 13.00 -35.03 -4.93
CA ALA A 626 14.44 -35.01 -4.92
C ALA A 626 14.98 -34.58 -3.56
N CYS A 627 16.19 -35.04 -3.21
CA CYS A 627 16.90 -34.63 -2.01
C CYS A 627 18.39 -34.48 -2.31
N GLU A 628 18.95 -33.32 -1.98
CA GLU A 628 20.38 -33.00 -2.05
C GLU A 628 20.88 -32.51 -0.69
N SER A 629 21.75 -33.30 -0.05
CA SER A 629 22.36 -33.00 1.25
C SER A 629 23.88 -32.76 1.15
N PHE A 630 24.38 -32.63 -0.07
CA PHE A 630 25.81 -32.42 -0.35
C PHE A 630 26.75 -33.39 0.37
N ASP A 631 26.33 -34.67 0.56
CA ASP A 631 27.10 -35.67 1.25
C ASP A 631 28.23 -36.22 0.36
N CYS A 632 29.31 -35.47 0.29
CA CYS A 632 30.48 -35.76 -0.50
C CYS A 632 31.77 -35.32 0.21
N PRO A 633 32.97 -35.82 -0.16
CA PRO A 633 34.21 -35.39 0.46
C PRO A 633 34.42 -33.87 0.40
N VAL A 634 34.97 -33.33 1.48
CA VAL A 634 35.40 -31.92 1.54
C VAL A 634 36.38 -31.62 0.43
N GLY A 635 36.17 -30.51 -0.27
CA GLY A 635 37.01 -30.12 -1.42
C GLY A 635 36.60 -30.71 -2.76
N THR A 636 35.53 -31.52 -2.83
CA THR A 636 34.96 -31.97 -4.09
C THR A 636 34.44 -30.78 -4.89
N ALA A 637 34.82 -30.65 -6.14
CA ALA A 637 34.29 -29.61 -7.02
C ALA A 637 32.79 -29.86 -7.34
N LEU A 638 31.95 -28.85 -7.27
CA LEU A 638 30.49 -29.00 -7.41
C LEU A 638 30.08 -29.70 -8.73
N HIS A 639 30.75 -29.40 -9.83
CA HIS A 639 30.49 -30.05 -11.13
C HIS A 639 30.79 -31.56 -11.19
N GLN A 640 31.44 -32.10 -10.18
CA GLN A 640 31.69 -33.55 -10.02
C GLN A 640 30.65 -34.20 -9.08
N LEU A 641 29.74 -33.40 -8.50
CA LEU A 641 28.74 -33.92 -7.58
C LEU A 641 27.57 -34.51 -8.35
N ASP A 642 27.40 -35.79 -8.23
CA ASP A 642 26.26 -36.57 -8.75
C ASP A 642 25.57 -37.35 -7.63
N GLY A 643 25.68 -36.85 -6.39
CA GLY A 643 25.00 -37.35 -5.20
C GLY A 643 23.53 -36.97 -5.15
N GLY A 644 22.88 -37.29 -4.00
CA GLY A 644 21.47 -37.05 -3.77
C GLY A 644 20.55 -38.03 -4.52
N THR A 645 19.26 -37.82 -4.43
CA THR A 645 18.21 -38.65 -5.07
C THR A 645 17.26 -37.82 -5.88
N GLY A 646 16.62 -38.39 -6.91
CA GLY A 646 15.60 -37.68 -7.71
C GLY A 646 16.14 -36.77 -8.80
N PHE A 647 17.45 -36.85 -9.09
CA PHE A 647 18.10 -36.09 -10.15
C PHE A 647 18.55 -37.01 -11.28
N LYS A 648 18.52 -36.48 -12.50
CA LYS A 648 18.99 -37.18 -13.70
C LYS A 648 20.34 -36.71 -14.22
N THR A 649 20.86 -35.61 -13.67
CA THR A 649 22.18 -35.05 -14.05
C THR A 649 22.99 -34.67 -12.83
N ALA A 650 24.32 -34.65 -12.98
CA ALA A 650 25.22 -34.00 -12.01
C ALA A 650 24.99 -32.48 -11.99
N TRP A 651 25.51 -31.78 -11.00
CA TRP A 651 25.51 -30.34 -10.96
C TRP A 651 26.32 -29.74 -12.12
N LYS A 652 25.73 -28.78 -12.81
CA LYS A 652 26.37 -28.05 -13.91
C LYS A 652 26.60 -26.59 -13.45
N VAL A 653 27.84 -26.14 -13.59
CA VAL A 653 28.17 -24.72 -13.43
C VAL A 653 27.74 -23.96 -14.70
N VAL A 654 26.86 -22.97 -14.54
CA VAL A 654 26.36 -22.12 -15.64
C VAL A 654 27.13 -20.82 -15.69
N GLU A 655 27.30 -20.18 -14.52
CA GLU A 655 28.07 -18.96 -14.35
C GLU A 655 28.92 -19.08 -13.10
N PHE A 656 30.17 -18.63 -13.16
CA PHE A 656 31.10 -18.83 -12.07
C PHE A 656 32.12 -17.69 -11.96
N SER A 657 32.11 -17.02 -10.82
CA SER A 657 33.13 -16.03 -10.47
C SER A 657 33.53 -16.03 -8.98
N ALA A 658 32.96 -16.93 -8.17
CA ALA A 658 33.31 -17.12 -6.77
C ALA A 658 33.48 -18.59 -6.43
N PRO A 659 34.40 -18.96 -5.49
CA PRO A 659 34.63 -20.36 -5.13
C PRO A 659 33.44 -21.01 -4.46
N LEU A 660 33.10 -22.21 -4.89
CA LEU A 660 32.12 -23.10 -4.28
C LEU A 660 32.87 -24.20 -3.54
N THR A 661 32.59 -24.38 -2.26
CA THR A 661 33.24 -25.37 -1.43
C THR A 661 32.20 -26.19 -0.66
N ILE A 662 32.57 -27.41 -0.27
CA ILE A 662 31.78 -28.26 0.61
C ILE A 662 32.31 -28.09 2.03
N THR A 663 31.41 -27.79 2.98
CA THR A 663 31.76 -27.62 4.38
C THR A 663 32.11 -28.96 5.06
N THR A 664 32.74 -28.90 6.21
CA THR A 664 33.03 -30.09 7.02
C THR A 664 31.80 -30.69 7.69
N ASN A 665 30.82 -29.84 8.02
CA ASN A 665 29.56 -30.19 8.69
C ASN A 665 28.38 -29.60 7.93
N GLY A 666 27.25 -30.35 7.89
CA GLY A 666 25.98 -29.84 7.37
C GLY A 666 25.30 -28.83 8.30
N LEU A 667 24.23 -28.23 7.81
CA LEU A 667 23.35 -27.38 8.61
C LEU A 667 22.35 -28.25 9.38
N THR A 668 21.98 -27.81 10.57
CA THR A 668 20.97 -28.47 11.39
C THR A 668 19.85 -27.52 11.73
N TYR A 669 18.64 -28.08 11.88
CA TYR A 669 17.46 -27.33 12.31
C TYR A 669 16.64 -28.17 13.30
N PRO A 670 16.17 -27.61 14.43
CA PRO A 670 15.47 -28.37 15.48
C PRO A 670 14.27 -29.15 14.95
N GLY A 671 14.22 -30.45 15.21
CA GLY A 671 13.14 -31.35 14.79
C GLY A 671 13.15 -31.76 13.32
N LEU A 672 14.05 -31.22 12.50
CA LEU A 672 14.21 -31.62 11.10
C LEU A 672 15.27 -32.73 10.98
N LYS A 673 14.96 -33.78 10.21
CA LYS A 673 15.96 -34.77 9.85
C LYS A 673 16.94 -34.18 8.85
N THR A 674 18.22 -34.11 9.25
CA THR A 674 19.30 -33.55 8.42
C THR A 674 20.45 -34.53 8.32
N SER A 675 21.23 -34.44 7.25
CA SER A 675 22.38 -35.31 6.97
C SER A 675 23.39 -34.57 6.10
N GLY A 676 24.54 -35.18 5.85
CA GLY A 676 25.51 -34.69 4.87
C GLY A 676 26.29 -33.45 5.31
N ARG A 677 26.60 -32.63 4.32
CA ARG A 677 27.40 -31.40 4.41
C ARG A 677 26.69 -30.27 3.70
N ALA A 678 27.18 -29.04 3.86
CA ALA A 678 26.59 -27.88 3.22
C ALA A 678 27.44 -27.37 2.06
N LEU A 679 26.79 -26.80 1.07
CA LEU A 679 27.43 -26.01 0.03
C LEU A 679 27.72 -24.60 0.58
N HIS A 680 28.99 -24.20 0.51
CA HIS A 680 29.48 -22.90 0.97
C HIS A 680 29.90 -22.01 -0.18
N VAL A 681 29.53 -20.74 -0.09
CA VAL A 681 29.96 -19.67 -1.02
C VAL A 681 30.46 -18.48 -0.25
N GLU A 682 31.63 -17.99 -0.61
CA GLU A 682 32.22 -16.79 -0.04
C GLU A 682 32.61 -15.80 -1.14
N ALA A 683 32.20 -14.53 -1.00
CA ALA A 683 32.72 -13.46 -1.86
C ALA A 683 34.14 -13.09 -1.45
N THR A 684 35.05 -13.06 -2.40
CA THR A 684 36.44 -12.64 -2.18
C THR A 684 36.59 -11.13 -2.28
N ASP A 685 37.53 -10.54 -1.53
CA ASP A 685 37.77 -9.07 -1.44
C ASP A 685 38.17 -8.38 -2.77
N ALA A 686 38.38 -9.13 -3.84
CA ALA A 686 38.91 -8.61 -5.09
C ALA A 686 37.95 -7.64 -5.84
N ASP A 687 36.72 -7.46 -5.40
CA ASP A 687 35.67 -6.78 -6.17
C ASP A 687 35.06 -5.51 -5.56
N GLU A 688 35.61 -4.97 -4.48
CA GLU A 688 35.17 -3.67 -3.96
C GLU A 688 35.37 -2.51 -4.95
N THR A 689 36.26 -2.68 -5.91
CA THR A 689 36.55 -1.66 -6.94
C THR A 689 35.70 -1.79 -8.19
N ASN A 690 35.06 -2.93 -8.44
CA ASN A 690 34.27 -3.17 -9.66
C ASN A 690 32.77 -3.33 -9.36
N ARG A 691 32.13 -2.26 -8.92
CA ARG A 691 30.68 -2.19 -8.64
C ARG A 691 29.77 -2.52 -9.84
N ARG A 692 30.32 -2.68 -11.05
CA ARG A 692 29.55 -2.93 -12.27
C ARG A 692 29.29 -4.40 -12.58
N ARG A 693 30.04 -5.34 -11.97
CA ARG A 693 29.84 -6.80 -12.15
C ARG A 693 30.15 -7.52 -10.84
N PRO A 694 29.16 -7.71 -9.96
CA PRO A 694 29.38 -8.49 -8.74
C PRO A 694 29.74 -9.94 -9.07
N PRO A 695 30.45 -10.65 -8.20
CA PRO A 695 30.64 -12.09 -8.33
C PRO A 695 29.26 -12.77 -8.50
N HIS A 696 29.14 -13.57 -9.53
CA HIS A 696 27.91 -14.30 -9.82
C HIS A 696 28.22 -15.78 -9.95
N VAL A 697 27.50 -16.58 -9.19
CA VAL A 697 27.55 -18.03 -9.25
C VAL A 697 26.16 -18.54 -9.57
N LYS A 698 26.04 -19.32 -10.63
CA LYS A 698 24.82 -20.04 -10.95
C LYS A 698 25.17 -21.47 -11.27
N VAL A 699 24.57 -22.39 -10.53
CA VAL A 699 24.67 -23.81 -10.74
C VAL A 699 23.28 -24.40 -10.93
N GLN A 700 23.15 -25.43 -11.75
CA GLN A 700 21.87 -26.07 -12.04
C GLN A 700 21.99 -27.58 -12.14
N ARG A 701 20.83 -28.22 -11.96
CA ARG A 701 20.67 -29.66 -12.02
C ARG A 701 19.26 -30.00 -12.55
N ASN A 702 19.11 -31.14 -13.25
CA ASN A 702 17.82 -31.56 -13.74
C ASN A 702 17.20 -32.63 -12.84
N LEU A 703 15.93 -32.47 -12.54
CA LEU A 703 15.09 -33.41 -11.82
C LEU A 703 14.70 -34.60 -12.75
N THR A 704 14.31 -35.71 -12.16
CA THR A 704 13.88 -36.88 -12.91
C THR A 704 12.55 -36.71 -13.63
N SER A 705 11.73 -35.76 -13.20
CA SER A 705 10.45 -35.39 -13.84
C SER A 705 10.29 -33.88 -13.89
N THR A 706 9.32 -33.40 -14.69
CA THR A 706 9.01 -32.00 -14.86
C THR A 706 8.06 -31.49 -13.77
N TYR A 707 8.07 -30.20 -13.53
CA TYR A 707 7.12 -29.42 -12.75
C TYR A 707 6.57 -28.30 -13.63
N GLY A 708 5.56 -27.56 -13.16
CA GLY A 708 4.98 -26.41 -13.86
C GLY A 708 3.69 -26.71 -14.62
N GLN A 709 3.15 -27.92 -14.50
CA GLN A 709 1.88 -28.26 -15.11
C GLN A 709 0.72 -27.63 -14.33
N ASP A 710 -0.16 -26.90 -15.04
CA ASP A 710 -1.35 -26.29 -14.46
C ASP A 710 -2.19 -27.25 -13.62
N GLY A 711 -2.65 -26.79 -12.47
CA GLY A 711 -3.45 -27.59 -11.51
C GLY A 711 -2.60 -28.52 -10.64
N THR A 712 -1.26 -28.44 -10.66
CA THR A 712 -0.37 -29.22 -9.80
C THR A 712 0.28 -28.37 -8.72
N GLN A 713 0.86 -29.04 -7.70
CA GLN A 713 1.62 -28.40 -6.63
C GLN A 713 3.03 -28.99 -6.53
N LEU A 714 3.99 -28.16 -6.16
CA LEU A 714 5.35 -28.55 -5.85
C LEU A 714 5.74 -27.95 -4.50
N TRP A 715 6.30 -28.78 -3.62
CA TRP A 715 6.87 -28.33 -2.37
C TRP A 715 8.38 -28.37 -2.44
N ILE A 716 9.01 -27.38 -1.82
CA ILE A 716 10.47 -27.26 -1.75
C ILE A 716 10.83 -26.87 -0.33
N SER A 717 11.88 -27.45 0.20
CA SER A 717 12.52 -26.95 1.42
C SER A 717 14.03 -26.95 1.28
N TYR A 718 14.69 -26.10 2.05
CA TYR A 718 16.14 -26.12 2.20
C TYR A 718 16.55 -25.34 3.45
N LEU A 719 17.76 -25.59 3.93
CA LEU A 719 18.39 -24.82 4.97
C LEU A 719 19.33 -23.79 4.38
N ILE A 720 19.32 -22.60 4.98
CA ILE A 720 20.19 -21.49 4.59
C ILE A 720 20.75 -20.81 5.83
N ARG A 721 22.03 -20.46 5.80
CA ARG A 721 22.71 -19.71 6.84
C ARG A 721 23.64 -18.67 6.23
N ALA A 722 23.61 -17.45 6.73
CA ALA A 722 24.63 -16.45 6.45
C ALA A 722 25.65 -16.44 7.58
N GLN A 723 26.91 -16.69 7.29
CA GLN A 723 27.98 -16.44 8.25
C GLN A 723 28.27 -14.94 8.34
N ARG A 724 28.28 -14.27 7.19
CA ARG A 724 28.37 -12.81 7.04
C ARG A 724 27.28 -12.34 6.04
N PRO A 725 26.12 -11.87 6.53
CA PRO A 725 25.10 -11.29 5.65
C PRO A 725 25.64 -10.05 4.97
N ALA A 726 25.56 -9.99 3.64
CA ALA A 726 25.94 -8.83 2.85
C ALA A 726 24.79 -8.47 1.88
N ILE A 727 24.89 -7.32 1.23
CA ILE A 727 24.01 -6.96 0.10
C ILE A 727 24.24 -7.99 -1.01
N GLY A 728 23.17 -8.45 -1.66
CA GLY A 728 23.23 -9.41 -2.75
C GLY A 728 22.26 -10.56 -2.56
N GLU A 729 22.02 -11.31 -3.62
CA GLU A 729 21.06 -12.39 -3.67
C GLU A 729 21.71 -13.74 -3.38
N ILE A 730 21.03 -14.59 -2.61
CA ILE A 730 21.29 -16.01 -2.51
C ILE A 730 19.96 -16.76 -2.53
N ALA A 731 19.76 -17.62 -3.52
CA ALA A 731 18.47 -18.24 -3.76
C ALA A 731 18.59 -19.65 -4.35
N VAL A 732 17.61 -20.48 -4.00
CA VAL A 732 17.23 -21.68 -4.75
C VAL A 732 16.14 -21.27 -5.73
N ASN A 733 16.28 -21.60 -7.01
CA ASN A 733 15.38 -21.16 -8.05
C ASN A 733 14.61 -22.32 -8.67
N ILE A 734 13.33 -22.11 -8.84
CA ILE A 734 12.43 -22.92 -9.64
C ILE A 734 11.84 -22.03 -10.73
N GLY A 735 12.09 -22.35 -11.99
CA GLY A 735 11.71 -21.48 -13.09
C GLY A 735 12.39 -20.11 -12.99
N ARG A 736 11.58 -19.04 -12.97
CA ARG A 736 12.05 -17.64 -12.87
C ARG A 736 12.06 -17.10 -11.45
N ALA A 737 11.48 -17.82 -10.49
CA ALA A 737 11.39 -17.32 -9.13
C ALA A 737 12.66 -17.65 -8.34
N SER A 738 13.34 -16.62 -7.86
CA SER A 738 14.43 -16.70 -6.89
C SER A 738 13.86 -16.73 -5.47
N ILE A 739 14.13 -17.81 -4.73
CA ILE A 739 13.61 -18.03 -3.39
C ILE A 739 14.78 -18.02 -2.42
N GLY A 740 14.81 -17.11 -1.48
CA GLY A 740 15.89 -17.00 -0.50
C GLY A 740 16.10 -15.58 0.00
N LYS A 741 17.36 -15.20 0.18
CA LYS A 741 17.70 -13.81 0.53
C LYS A 741 17.76 -12.98 -0.75
N GLY A 742 16.88 -11.98 -0.84
CA GLY A 742 16.89 -11.01 -1.92
C GLY A 742 18.07 -10.01 -1.84
N TRP A 743 18.09 -9.00 -2.70
CA TRP A 743 19.14 -7.96 -2.77
C TRP A 743 19.34 -7.22 -1.44
N GLY A 744 18.28 -7.04 -0.65
CA GLY A 744 18.37 -6.51 0.70
C GLY A 744 18.83 -7.56 1.71
N SER A 745 18.45 -7.37 2.97
CA SER A 745 18.75 -8.33 4.06
C SER A 745 17.60 -9.31 4.32
N GLU A 746 16.48 -9.18 3.64
CA GLU A 746 15.27 -9.96 3.90
C GLU A 746 15.19 -11.24 3.07
N LEU A 747 14.59 -12.27 3.69
CA LEU A 747 14.14 -13.46 2.99
C LEU A 747 12.91 -13.13 2.12
N SER A 748 12.95 -13.58 0.86
CA SER A 748 11.99 -13.15 -0.15
C SER A 748 11.75 -14.23 -1.22
N VAL A 749 10.69 -14.04 -1.99
CA VAL A 749 10.49 -14.70 -3.28
C VAL A 749 10.61 -13.60 -4.34
N TYR A 750 11.74 -13.55 -5.03
CA TYR A 750 12.10 -12.49 -5.98
C TYR A 750 11.94 -11.09 -5.32
N THR A 751 11.10 -10.21 -5.86
CA THR A 751 10.85 -8.89 -5.28
C THR A 751 9.85 -8.89 -4.12
N ALA A 752 9.12 -9.98 -3.89
CA ALA A 752 8.17 -10.09 -2.79
C ALA A 752 8.91 -10.42 -1.49
N SER A 753 9.15 -9.41 -0.66
CA SER A 753 9.78 -9.53 0.65
C SER A 753 8.75 -9.78 1.76
N GLY A 754 9.20 -10.21 2.93
CA GLY A 754 8.35 -10.45 4.10
C GLY A 754 8.79 -11.62 4.97
N GLY A 755 9.83 -12.36 4.54
CA GLY A 755 10.39 -13.47 5.32
C GLY A 755 11.24 -13.05 6.53
N GLY A 756 11.37 -11.75 6.77
CA GLY A 756 12.20 -11.20 7.83
C GLY A 756 13.67 -11.10 7.45
N LYS A 757 14.44 -10.39 8.29
CA LYS A 757 15.86 -10.16 8.08
C LYS A 757 16.69 -11.39 8.41
N MET A 758 17.62 -11.75 7.55
CA MET A 758 18.57 -12.82 7.80
C MET A 758 19.66 -12.36 8.76
N LEU A 759 19.76 -13.01 9.92
CA LEU A 759 20.78 -12.73 10.93
C LEU A 759 22.02 -13.58 10.70
N ALA A 760 23.21 -13.07 11.09
CA ALA A 760 24.46 -13.79 11.01
C ALA A 760 24.44 -15.07 11.88
N ASN A 761 25.03 -16.14 11.37
CA ASN A 761 25.20 -17.43 12.06
C ASN A 761 23.88 -18.09 12.52
N THR A 762 22.74 -17.68 11.94
CA THR A 762 21.44 -18.28 12.21
C THR A 762 21.04 -19.16 11.03
N THR A 763 20.69 -20.42 11.32
CA THR A 763 20.13 -21.33 10.30
C THR A 763 18.62 -21.11 10.17
N TYR A 764 18.16 -20.93 8.94
CA TYR A 764 16.76 -20.80 8.60
C TYR A 764 16.30 -22.01 7.81
N LEU A 765 15.13 -22.55 8.15
CA LEU A 765 14.41 -23.49 7.33
C LEU A 765 13.45 -22.68 6.43
N ILE A 766 13.67 -22.76 5.13
CA ILE A 766 12.79 -22.20 4.11
C ILE A 766 11.92 -23.31 3.55
N VAL A 767 10.61 -23.09 3.56
CA VAL A 767 9.65 -24.01 2.94
C VAL A 767 8.79 -23.23 1.97
N VAL A 768 8.61 -23.76 0.78
CA VAL A 768 7.88 -23.12 -0.31
C VAL A 768 6.90 -24.09 -0.92
N ARG A 769 5.69 -23.61 -1.19
CA ARG A 769 4.72 -24.30 -2.02
C ARG A 769 4.43 -23.48 -3.27
N TYR A 770 4.63 -24.09 -4.41
CA TYR A 770 4.09 -23.65 -5.69
C TYR A 770 2.75 -24.29 -5.92
N THR A 771 1.79 -23.52 -6.37
CA THR A 771 0.56 -24.01 -6.97
C THR A 771 0.50 -23.44 -8.38
N PHE A 772 0.63 -24.32 -9.37
CA PHE A 772 0.72 -23.96 -10.77
C PHE A 772 -0.68 -23.73 -11.34
N HIS A 773 -0.85 -22.61 -12.01
CA HIS A 773 -2.10 -22.15 -12.57
C HIS A 773 -1.95 -21.79 -14.03
N ARG A 774 -3.06 -21.73 -14.75
CA ARG A 774 -3.09 -21.09 -16.06
C ARG A 774 -2.84 -19.58 -15.89
N GLY A 775 -1.67 -19.11 -16.31
CA GLY A 775 -1.16 -17.78 -16.02
C GLY A 775 -0.34 -17.77 -14.73
N ASN A 776 -0.30 -16.65 -14.02
CA ASN A 776 0.60 -16.51 -12.89
C ASN A 776 0.35 -17.51 -11.76
N ASP A 777 1.39 -18.20 -11.36
CA ASP A 777 1.42 -19.19 -10.29
C ASP A 777 1.29 -18.57 -8.91
N LEU A 778 0.78 -19.36 -7.97
CA LEU A 778 0.67 -18.97 -6.58
C LEU A 778 1.81 -19.58 -5.77
N ILE A 779 2.64 -18.74 -5.16
CA ILE A 779 3.80 -19.16 -4.39
C ILE A 779 3.63 -18.73 -2.94
N HIS A 780 3.73 -19.70 -2.02
CA HIS A 780 3.78 -19.46 -0.58
C HIS A 780 5.16 -19.77 -0.07
N MET A 781 5.70 -18.92 0.80
CA MET A 781 6.94 -19.18 1.51
C MET A 781 6.74 -19.04 3.01
N TRP A 782 7.16 -20.03 3.75
CA TRP A 782 7.24 -20.03 5.20
C TRP A 782 8.71 -20.05 5.63
N VAL A 783 9.03 -19.24 6.61
CA VAL A 783 10.35 -19.19 7.23
C VAL A 783 10.25 -19.77 8.63
N ASN A 784 11.07 -20.78 8.90
CA ASN A 784 11.12 -21.50 10.16
C ASN A 784 9.76 -22.12 10.59
N PRO A 785 9.02 -22.80 9.71
CA PRO A 785 7.84 -23.52 10.14
C PRO A 785 8.23 -24.68 11.06
N THR A 786 7.33 -25.11 11.94
CA THR A 786 7.57 -26.22 12.85
C THR A 786 7.59 -27.54 12.08
N PRO A 787 8.70 -28.32 12.09
CA PRO A 787 8.72 -29.64 11.47
C PRO A 787 7.61 -30.55 12.00
N GLY A 788 7.04 -31.37 11.12
CA GLY A 788 5.92 -32.27 11.44
C GLY A 788 4.54 -31.62 11.50
N GLN A 789 4.45 -30.30 11.44
CA GLN A 789 3.17 -29.57 11.38
C GLN A 789 3.07 -28.81 10.06
N ARG A 790 2.19 -29.23 9.16
CA ARG A 790 1.93 -28.48 7.93
C ARG A 790 1.46 -27.07 8.28
N PRO A 791 2.18 -26.01 7.86
CA PRO A 791 1.80 -24.65 8.17
C PRO A 791 0.51 -24.26 7.43
N ARG A 792 -0.29 -23.40 8.04
CA ARG A 792 -1.48 -22.84 7.38
C ARG A 792 -1.05 -21.80 6.34
N ASP A 793 -1.83 -21.63 5.30
CA ASP A 793 -1.57 -20.65 4.26
C ASP A 793 -1.55 -19.22 4.82
N ALA A 794 -2.41 -18.93 5.79
CA ALA A 794 -2.45 -17.65 6.49
C ALA A 794 -1.17 -17.33 7.28
N ASP A 795 -0.36 -18.32 7.62
CA ASP A 795 0.90 -18.15 8.36
C ASP A 795 2.11 -17.98 7.41
N ALA A 796 1.89 -17.95 6.10
CA ALA A 796 2.97 -17.74 5.15
C ALA A 796 3.61 -16.35 5.31
N ASN A 797 4.94 -16.33 5.31
CA ASN A 797 5.71 -15.10 5.42
C ASN A 797 5.66 -14.28 4.12
N VAL A 798 5.63 -14.97 2.97
CA VAL A 798 5.52 -14.36 1.65
C VAL A 798 4.47 -15.13 0.84
N ILE A 799 3.60 -14.39 0.16
CA ILE A 799 2.69 -14.92 -0.85
C ILE A 799 2.81 -14.04 -2.08
N THR A 800 2.96 -14.65 -3.25
CA THR A 800 3.10 -13.90 -4.51
C THR A 800 2.47 -14.65 -5.68
N ARG A 801 2.02 -13.89 -6.70
CA ARG A 801 1.49 -14.37 -7.98
C ARG A 801 2.14 -13.67 -9.18
N ASN A 802 3.42 -13.36 -9.09
CA ASN A 802 4.10 -12.53 -10.09
C ASN A 802 4.70 -13.34 -11.26
N PHE A 803 4.60 -14.65 -11.25
CA PHE A 803 5.28 -15.51 -12.24
C PHE A 803 4.34 -16.55 -12.80
N ASP A 804 4.47 -16.78 -14.09
CA ASP A 804 4.00 -17.95 -14.80
C ASP A 804 5.24 -18.84 -15.05
N THR A 805 5.30 -19.98 -14.38
CA THR A 805 6.45 -20.89 -14.44
C THR A 805 6.19 -21.95 -15.52
N PRO A 806 6.88 -21.90 -16.65
CA PRO A 806 6.69 -22.89 -17.69
C PRO A 806 7.13 -24.28 -17.21
N GLU A 807 6.58 -25.31 -17.82
CA GLU A 807 6.99 -26.69 -17.53
C GLU A 807 8.50 -26.84 -17.69
N SER A 808 9.17 -27.37 -16.65
CA SER A 808 10.61 -27.49 -16.56
C SER A 808 11.00 -28.62 -15.63
N ASP A 809 12.24 -29.08 -15.75
CA ASP A 809 12.86 -30.02 -14.82
C ASP A 809 14.10 -29.44 -14.13
N THR A 810 14.34 -28.13 -14.25
CA THR A 810 15.56 -27.48 -13.82
C THR A 810 15.43 -26.90 -12.42
N LEU A 811 16.30 -27.34 -11.50
CA LEU A 811 16.59 -26.73 -10.22
C LEU A 811 17.90 -25.97 -10.30
N SER A 812 17.97 -24.72 -9.85
CA SER A 812 19.22 -23.98 -9.81
C SER A 812 19.45 -23.25 -8.48
N ILE A 813 20.72 -23.02 -8.18
CA ILE A 813 21.15 -22.16 -7.07
C ILE A 813 21.85 -20.96 -7.70
N SER A 814 21.44 -19.75 -7.33
CA SER A 814 22.08 -18.51 -7.75
C SER A 814 22.58 -17.72 -6.55
N MET A 815 23.76 -17.14 -6.68
CA MET A 815 24.36 -16.30 -5.66
C MET A 815 25.06 -15.13 -6.31
N GLN A 816 24.71 -13.93 -5.83
CA GLN A 816 25.34 -12.66 -6.22
C GLN A 816 25.72 -11.89 -4.96
N PRO A 817 26.74 -12.35 -4.21
CA PRO A 817 27.16 -11.63 -3.04
C PRO A 817 27.88 -10.34 -3.42
N TYR A 818 27.52 -9.23 -2.76
CA TYR A 818 28.29 -8.00 -2.77
C TYR A 818 29.14 -7.91 -1.51
N GLY A 819 30.36 -7.40 -1.65
CA GLY A 819 31.30 -7.30 -0.53
C GLY A 819 31.71 -8.68 0.00
N ARG A 820 31.92 -8.79 1.30
CA ARG A 820 32.42 -10.01 1.98
C ARG A 820 31.31 -10.98 2.39
N GLY A 821 30.27 -11.15 1.62
CA GLY A 821 29.16 -12.07 1.96
C GLY A 821 29.62 -13.53 2.01
N SER A 822 29.12 -14.29 2.99
CA SER A 822 29.47 -15.70 3.18
C SER A 822 28.23 -16.49 3.60
N TYR A 823 27.89 -17.54 2.84
CA TYR A 823 26.61 -18.23 2.94
C TYR A 823 26.78 -19.75 2.81
N ASP A 824 25.92 -20.49 3.51
CA ASP A 824 25.79 -21.93 3.42
C ASP A 824 24.35 -22.28 2.97
N ILE A 825 24.21 -23.28 2.07
CA ILE A 825 22.93 -23.90 1.69
C ILE A 825 23.04 -25.40 1.90
N ASP A 826 21.96 -26.03 2.40
CA ASP A 826 21.92 -27.45 2.67
C ASP A 826 20.50 -28.02 2.56
N GLU A 827 20.38 -29.37 2.53
CA GLU A 827 19.13 -30.10 2.66
C GLU A 827 18.06 -29.65 1.66
N ILE A 828 18.45 -29.47 0.39
CA ILE A 828 17.48 -29.10 -0.65
C ILE A 828 16.59 -30.30 -0.93
N ARG A 829 15.30 -30.16 -0.66
CA ARG A 829 14.28 -31.17 -0.91
C ARG A 829 13.18 -30.63 -1.81
N VAL A 830 12.77 -31.46 -2.74
CA VAL A 830 11.64 -31.23 -3.66
C VAL A 830 10.66 -32.36 -3.47
N GLY A 831 9.36 -32.08 -3.40
CA GLY A 831 8.37 -33.12 -3.12
C GLY A 831 6.94 -32.73 -3.46
N ARG A 832 6.02 -33.65 -3.21
CA ARG A 832 4.59 -33.52 -3.52
C ARG A 832 3.80 -32.88 -2.39
N ASP A 833 4.30 -33.03 -1.17
CA ASP A 833 3.65 -32.47 0.01
C ASP A 833 4.67 -32.03 1.07
N TYR A 834 4.16 -31.38 2.13
CA TYR A 834 4.97 -30.84 3.22
C TYR A 834 5.79 -31.92 3.94
N THR A 835 5.24 -33.12 4.14
CA THR A 835 5.91 -34.17 4.91
C THR A 835 7.11 -34.77 4.19
N GLU A 836 7.08 -34.79 2.84
CA GLU A 836 8.21 -35.23 2.01
C GLU A 836 9.39 -34.26 2.07
N VAL A 837 9.12 -32.95 2.18
CA VAL A 837 10.18 -31.94 2.17
C VAL A 837 10.62 -31.50 3.57
N VAL A 838 9.82 -31.78 4.61
CA VAL A 838 10.12 -31.45 6.00
C VAL A 838 10.00 -32.72 6.88
N PRO A 839 10.85 -33.73 6.65
CA PRO A 839 10.82 -34.97 7.42
C PRO A 839 11.27 -34.72 8.86
N MET A 840 10.57 -35.30 9.81
CA MET A 840 10.92 -35.20 11.22
C MET A 840 12.15 -36.02 11.56
N GLN A 841 12.92 -35.54 12.49
CA GLN A 841 13.93 -36.32 13.19
C GLN A 841 13.20 -37.32 14.09
N GLU A 842 13.48 -38.64 13.94
CA GLU A 842 12.94 -39.71 14.75
C GLU A 842 13.47 -39.65 16.19
#